data_3a0f1cb431cecaa1a9f3712f95472546
#
_entry.id   3a0f1cb431cecaa1a9f3712f95472546
#
_cell.length_a   1.000
_cell.length_b   1.000
_cell.length_c   1.000
_cell.angle_alpha   90.00
_cell.angle_beta   90.00
_cell.angle_gamma   90.00
#
_symmetry.space_group_name_H-M   'P 1'
#
loop_
_entity.id
_entity.type
_entity.pdbx_description
1 polymer ?
#
loop_
_entity_poly.entity_id
_entity_poly.type
_entity_poly.pdbx_seq_one_letter_code
_entity_poly.pdbx_strand_id
1 'polypeptide(L)'
;MLANNNLKVCWTLVKRDFRFHRAKNLILSLAAMLVTALYTFVFLMGSSVQDAFLLNYQYTYGSTSHILYTGLTGHQAELLSQHVNVKSTVRLSTLGQLSDPMIGQRSVKLAVTDQAYAETVLSLPTTGSLPEQAGQIALDELTMNSLGVPHQLGAPVSLQWTDPQGEQHTDQFTLCGWWYSPTNFSEACAWVSAETATQLMPGYDSENAANITLGVTLHQPRELEQQAQQILQDQGLPQLQFTTNLSYNSARLDQAQQQALPFYSPAILVLVCGYLMIYSIVHVAAQRDTLFFASLKSLGMTPRQIRRMLLEQGCAVTLLGLIPGWALGFGLHFCITSRVITGMEQNPALYFLSWQPFAAAALCTLLTALVAYLLPTWRLARMTPAQAVQSVSPASSRLGRSSDGRTTLLRLALRTLGRNAGRMVLSAVSLLLAVVLLNAQWISYISYKEDIYLQAMSPWDYSIADGSAYLSVLRYNESNRAITEEMVEALSAQSEVSSVSGLKSRELTLTAPDSLRQRIVDYYNQPYDATMTLRDTQAAYPDWCAGLDRLEQTGQYTALVIGLEGEYLNYVLQNCPFTSGSFDRELFESGDYVLAAGAYHEGVSTPAEGETVALAGTDFTVLGSVMHDNAYLSGSNSTEAAFSIAYLLPLEAFDRLFPDQAYRQLAVNIDHSQQESFEEYLTEYEQGLNFGIGITRRSEYQQNFEASRLNAVLPEVIIGLVLLGIALINFVNMLVVKTVSRKGEFAVYESLGMTRAQLRQLMLLEGGLHAAAMALVLIPLTLLFDLLVMPGAVEAISSWCMVYTFSAAPLWAVLPVVLALAALVPLLCLHFVTRGTIQERLCREE
;
A
#
# COMPACT_ATOMS: atom_id res chain seq x y z
N MET A 1 2.88 -56.15 30.01
CA MET A 1 2.89 -55.96 28.54
C MET A 1 3.93 -54.90 28.21
N LEU A 2 5.05 -55.32 27.67
CA LEU A 2 6.09 -54.38 27.18
C LEU A 2 5.48 -53.49 26.09
N ALA A 3 5.57 -52.19 26.25
CA ALA A 3 5.08 -51.22 25.27
C ALA A 3 5.87 -51.39 23.94
N ASN A 4 5.27 -52.02 22.98
CA ASN A 4 5.89 -52.30 21.68
C ASN A 4 5.92 -50.98 20.88
N ASN A 5 6.97 -50.17 21.11
CA ASN A 5 7.16 -48.85 20.50
C ASN A 5 7.93 -48.97 19.18
N ASN A 6 7.48 -49.83 18.28
CA ASN A 6 8.16 -50.11 17.03
C ASN A 6 7.89 -49.02 15.98
N LEU A 7 8.68 -47.92 16.08
CA LEU A 7 8.60 -46.69 15.22
C LEU A 7 8.73 -47.04 13.72
N LYS A 8 9.57 -48.05 13.39
CA LYS A 8 9.79 -48.52 12.01
C LYS A 8 8.53 -49.12 11.39
N VAL A 9 7.69 -49.81 12.18
CA VAL A 9 6.44 -50.42 11.69
C VAL A 9 5.42 -49.34 11.35
N CYS A 10 5.24 -48.32 12.21
CA CYS A 10 4.33 -47.21 11.93
C CYS A 10 4.73 -46.47 10.63
N TRP A 11 6.00 -46.14 10.45
CA TRP A 11 6.50 -45.51 9.24
C TRP A 11 6.35 -46.37 7.97
N THR A 12 6.53 -47.71 8.08
CA THR A 12 6.33 -48.65 6.96
C THR A 12 4.85 -48.68 6.58
N LEU A 13 3.94 -48.65 7.54
CA LEU A 13 2.49 -48.59 7.30
C LEU A 13 2.11 -47.27 6.63
N VAL A 14 2.66 -46.14 7.08
CA VAL A 14 2.45 -44.84 6.46
C VAL A 14 2.88 -44.83 5.00
N LYS A 15 4.07 -45.35 4.67
CA LYS A 15 4.56 -45.48 3.28
C LYS A 15 3.65 -46.34 2.39
N ARG A 16 3.13 -47.45 2.91
CA ARG A 16 2.23 -48.36 2.17
C ARG A 16 0.85 -47.70 1.97
N ASP A 17 0.28 -47.09 3.00
CA ASP A 17 -0.98 -46.33 2.92
C ASP A 17 -0.87 -45.16 1.96
N PHE A 18 0.28 -44.48 1.97
CA PHE A 18 0.55 -43.37 1.06
C PHE A 18 0.53 -43.79 -0.43
N ARG A 19 1.09 -44.95 -0.73
CA ARG A 19 1.10 -45.53 -2.10
C ARG A 19 -0.26 -46.07 -2.51
N PHE A 20 -1.04 -46.57 -1.57
CA PHE A 20 -2.36 -47.17 -1.85
C PHE A 20 -3.41 -46.06 -2.08
N HIS A 21 -3.39 -44.99 -1.30
CA HIS A 21 -4.36 -43.89 -1.36
C HIS A 21 -3.83 -42.64 -2.09
N ARG A 22 -3.21 -42.84 -3.28
CA ARG A 22 -2.57 -41.72 -4.04
C ARG A 22 -3.51 -40.55 -4.32
N ALA A 23 -4.76 -40.78 -4.75
CA ALA A 23 -5.72 -39.74 -5.06
C ALA A 23 -6.09 -38.90 -3.82
N LYS A 24 -6.31 -39.56 -2.67
CA LYS A 24 -6.58 -38.85 -1.39
C LYS A 24 -5.41 -37.97 -1.00
N ASN A 25 -4.19 -38.50 -1.04
CA ASN A 25 -2.99 -37.78 -0.64
C ASN A 25 -2.67 -36.62 -1.60
N LEU A 26 -2.93 -36.79 -2.91
CA LEU A 26 -2.82 -35.71 -3.91
C LEU A 26 -3.78 -34.56 -3.60
N ILE A 27 -5.04 -34.86 -3.32
CA ILE A 27 -6.05 -33.79 -2.98
C ILE A 27 -5.65 -33.07 -1.71
N LEU A 28 -5.17 -33.78 -0.67
CA LEU A 28 -4.68 -33.15 0.57
C LEU A 28 -3.41 -32.33 0.34
N SER A 29 -2.48 -32.80 -0.51
CA SER A 29 -1.28 -32.05 -0.87
C SER A 29 -1.62 -30.77 -1.67
N LEU A 30 -2.58 -30.85 -2.60
CA LEU A 30 -3.09 -29.67 -3.32
C LEU A 30 -3.76 -28.69 -2.35
N ALA A 31 -4.52 -29.18 -1.37
CA ALA A 31 -5.11 -28.33 -0.34
C ALA A 31 -4.02 -27.61 0.48
N ALA A 32 -3.00 -28.34 0.93
CA ALA A 32 -1.87 -27.78 1.64
C ALA A 32 -1.09 -26.78 0.78
N MET A 33 -0.89 -27.06 -0.50
CA MET A 33 -0.26 -26.17 -1.48
C MET A 33 -1.01 -24.82 -1.58
N LEU A 34 -2.34 -24.85 -1.75
CA LEU A 34 -3.15 -23.63 -1.87
C LEU A 34 -3.11 -22.81 -0.58
N VAL A 35 -3.23 -23.45 0.58
CA VAL A 35 -3.14 -22.77 1.89
C VAL A 35 -1.74 -22.16 2.09
N THR A 36 -0.66 -22.89 1.74
CA THR A 36 0.70 -22.37 1.80
C THR A 36 0.89 -21.19 0.85
N ALA A 37 0.37 -21.29 -0.38
CA ALA A 37 0.46 -20.20 -1.37
C ALA A 37 -0.19 -18.92 -0.87
N LEU A 38 -1.38 -19.02 -0.26
CA LEU A 38 -2.07 -17.87 0.31
C LEU A 38 -1.31 -17.25 1.48
N TYR A 39 -0.82 -18.05 2.44
CA TYR A 39 0.01 -17.52 3.53
C TYR A 39 1.27 -16.86 3.01
N THR A 40 1.96 -17.49 2.04
CA THR A 40 3.16 -16.92 1.43
C THR A 40 2.86 -15.59 0.76
N PHE A 41 1.78 -15.52 -0.01
CA PHE A 41 1.34 -14.29 -0.66
C PHE A 41 1.03 -13.17 0.35
N VAL A 42 0.22 -13.47 1.37
CA VAL A 42 -0.17 -12.50 2.42
C VAL A 42 1.05 -11.96 3.18
N PHE A 43 1.95 -12.84 3.60
CA PHE A 43 3.13 -12.41 4.37
C PHE A 43 4.16 -11.68 3.51
N LEU A 44 4.34 -12.06 2.25
CA LEU A 44 5.19 -11.33 1.32
C LEU A 44 4.62 -9.94 1.00
N MET A 45 3.30 -9.82 0.77
CA MET A 45 2.66 -8.52 0.54
C MET A 45 2.85 -7.59 1.73
N GLY A 46 2.53 -8.04 2.95
CA GLY A 46 2.71 -7.22 4.15
C GLY A 46 4.16 -6.80 4.38
N SER A 47 5.12 -7.72 4.18
CA SER A 47 6.56 -7.41 4.27
C SER A 47 6.98 -6.38 3.22
N SER A 48 6.58 -6.56 1.95
CA SER A 48 6.97 -5.65 0.87
C SER A 48 6.39 -4.25 1.03
N VAL A 49 5.15 -4.13 1.53
CA VAL A 49 4.54 -2.83 1.85
C VAL A 49 5.32 -2.13 2.98
N GLN A 50 5.67 -2.87 4.04
CA GLN A 50 6.48 -2.32 5.13
C GLN A 50 7.84 -1.83 4.64
N ASP A 51 8.53 -2.65 3.83
CA ASP A 51 9.85 -2.32 3.29
C ASP A 51 9.79 -1.13 2.31
N ALA A 52 8.71 -1.04 1.49
CA ALA A 52 8.49 0.08 0.59
C ALA A 52 8.26 1.41 1.35
N PHE A 53 7.50 1.38 2.45
CA PHE A 53 7.33 2.56 3.31
C PHE A 53 8.65 3.02 3.93
N LEU A 54 9.44 2.09 4.46
CA LEU A 54 10.75 2.42 5.02
C LEU A 54 11.70 2.97 3.96
N LEU A 55 11.70 2.40 2.78
CA LEU A 55 12.50 2.88 1.66
C LEU A 55 12.09 4.30 1.24
N ASN A 56 10.79 4.59 1.15
CA ASN A 56 10.30 5.93 0.83
C ASN A 56 10.81 6.97 1.85
N TYR A 57 10.81 6.63 3.15
CA TYR A 57 11.43 7.50 4.16
C TYR A 57 12.93 7.66 3.99
N GLN A 58 13.65 6.60 3.57
CA GLN A 58 15.08 6.67 3.29
C GLN A 58 15.36 7.58 2.09
N TYR A 59 14.54 7.52 1.03
CA TYR A 59 14.63 8.45 -0.09
C TYR A 59 14.37 9.90 0.34
N THR A 60 13.33 10.13 1.13
CA THR A 60 13.03 11.49 1.65
C THR A 60 14.17 12.03 2.52
N TYR A 61 14.83 11.15 3.30
CA TYR A 61 15.99 11.53 4.11
C TYR A 61 17.30 11.64 3.30
N GLY A 62 17.39 10.97 2.17
CA GLY A 62 18.54 10.97 1.27
C GLY A 62 19.68 10.04 1.68
N SER A 63 19.52 9.16 2.68
CA SER A 63 20.55 8.22 3.09
C SER A 63 20.01 6.99 3.80
N THR A 64 20.69 5.86 3.65
CA THR A 64 20.46 4.63 4.41
C THR A 64 21.35 4.53 5.67
N SER A 65 22.24 5.47 5.91
CA SER A 65 23.03 5.56 7.15
C SER A 65 22.15 5.89 8.34
N HIS A 66 22.52 5.42 9.54
CA HIS A 66 21.78 5.70 10.77
C HIS A 66 22.09 7.10 11.32
N ILE A 67 23.33 7.54 11.22
CA ILE A 67 23.85 8.83 11.71
C ILE A 67 24.73 9.43 10.64
N LEU A 68 24.64 10.74 10.43
CA LEU A 68 25.54 11.52 9.61
C LEU A 68 26.29 12.51 10.50
N TYR A 69 27.61 12.42 10.58
CA TYR A 69 28.49 13.41 11.18
C TYR A 69 29.05 14.30 10.10
N THR A 70 29.00 15.60 10.28
CA THR A 70 29.42 16.59 9.27
C THR A 70 30.56 17.47 9.75
N GLY A 71 31.36 18.02 8.83
CA GLY A 71 32.46 18.93 9.15
C GLY A 71 33.65 18.24 9.82
N LEU A 72 33.92 16.98 9.46
CA LEU A 72 35.00 16.18 10.02
C LEU A 72 36.32 16.39 9.26
N THR A 73 37.44 16.26 9.96
CA THR A 73 38.75 15.94 9.37
C THR A 73 38.87 14.43 9.17
N GLY A 74 39.80 13.98 8.31
CA GLY A 74 40.04 12.55 8.09
C GLY A 74 40.38 11.78 9.36
N HIS A 75 41.19 12.38 10.23
CA HIS A 75 41.54 11.81 11.54
C HIS A 75 40.31 11.64 12.47
N GLN A 76 39.43 12.63 12.50
CA GLN A 76 38.18 12.53 13.29
C GLN A 76 37.23 11.45 12.72
N ALA A 77 37.12 11.37 11.40
CA ALA A 77 36.34 10.33 10.74
C ALA A 77 36.88 8.92 11.05
N GLU A 78 38.19 8.77 11.08
CA GLU A 78 38.81 7.49 11.44
C GLU A 78 38.55 7.12 12.91
N LEU A 79 38.69 8.07 13.84
CA LEU A 79 38.36 7.83 15.27
C LEU A 79 36.92 7.37 15.47
N LEU A 80 35.96 8.03 14.82
CA LEU A 80 34.56 7.67 14.92
C LEU A 80 34.26 6.28 14.32
N SER A 81 34.96 5.92 13.22
CA SER A 81 34.81 4.63 12.56
C SER A 81 35.23 3.43 13.41
N GLN A 82 36.15 3.63 14.34
CA GLN A 82 36.70 2.58 15.22
C GLN A 82 35.87 2.33 16.48
N HIS A 83 34.78 3.07 16.70
CA HIS A 83 33.95 2.90 17.89
C HIS A 83 33.19 1.58 17.90
N VAL A 84 33.08 0.94 19.07
CA VAL A 84 32.53 -0.42 19.25
C VAL A 84 31.07 -0.56 18.76
N ASN A 85 30.26 0.50 18.81
CA ASN A 85 28.87 0.48 18.38
C ASN A 85 28.71 0.61 16.85
N VAL A 86 29.78 1.00 16.15
CA VAL A 86 29.80 1.23 14.71
C VAL A 86 30.01 -0.09 13.98
N LYS A 87 29.09 -0.40 13.06
CA LYS A 87 29.15 -1.59 12.20
C LYS A 87 29.91 -1.33 10.92
N SER A 88 29.64 -0.20 10.28
CA SER A 88 30.29 0.24 9.04
C SER A 88 30.18 1.75 8.92
N THR A 89 31.12 2.34 8.18
CA THR A 89 31.14 3.76 7.87
C THR A 89 31.36 3.95 6.38
N VAL A 90 30.78 5.04 5.86
CA VAL A 90 30.98 5.52 4.49
C VAL A 90 31.29 7.01 4.55
N ARG A 91 32.07 7.54 3.61
CA ARG A 91 32.51 8.94 3.66
C ARG A 91 32.34 9.68 2.34
N LEU A 92 32.01 10.95 2.47
CA LEU A 92 31.90 11.93 1.40
C LEU A 92 32.86 13.09 1.70
N SER A 93 33.56 13.61 0.69
CA SER A 93 34.33 14.83 0.80
C SER A 93 33.74 15.92 -0.11
N THR A 94 33.13 16.93 0.49
CA THR A 94 32.46 18.02 -0.20
C THR A 94 33.47 19.08 -0.66
N LEU A 95 33.43 19.48 -1.93
CA LEU A 95 34.21 20.55 -2.51
C LEU A 95 33.48 21.89 -2.45
N GLY A 96 32.18 21.87 -2.69
CA GLY A 96 31.36 23.06 -2.75
C GLY A 96 29.91 22.71 -3.06
N GLN A 97 29.14 23.74 -3.41
CA GLN A 97 27.72 23.61 -3.77
C GLN A 97 27.46 24.26 -5.13
N LEU A 98 26.67 23.63 -5.97
CA LEU A 98 26.28 24.21 -7.23
C LEU A 98 25.43 25.46 -6.98
N SER A 99 25.75 26.54 -7.71
CA SER A 99 25.13 27.87 -7.60
C SER A 99 24.56 28.34 -8.94
N ASP A 100 24.38 27.42 -9.90
CA ASP A 100 23.81 27.75 -11.20
C ASP A 100 22.36 28.21 -11.04
N PRO A 101 21.96 29.38 -11.61
CA PRO A 101 20.59 29.87 -11.55
C PRO A 101 19.53 28.90 -12.12
N MET A 102 19.92 28.05 -13.07
CA MET A 102 19.03 27.05 -13.69
C MET A 102 18.66 25.90 -12.74
N ILE A 103 19.47 25.64 -11.70
CA ILE A 103 19.17 24.62 -10.67
C ILE A 103 18.11 25.12 -9.68
N GLY A 104 17.85 26.42 -9.67
CA GLY A 104 16.92 27.04 -8.73
C GLY A 104 17.46 26.99 -7.28
N GLN A 105 16.59 26.65 -6.34
CA GLN A 105 16.97 26.56 -4.91
C GLN A 105 17.31 25.12 -4.48
N ARG A 106 17.50 24.20 -5.41
CA ARG A 106 17.94 22.85 -5.09
C ARG A 106 19.37 22.84 -4.60
N SER A 107 19.61 22.24 -3.45
CA SER A 107 20.97 22.06 -2.93
C SER A 107 21.63 20.87 -3.61
N VAL A 108 22.65 21.12 -4.45
CA VAL A 108 23.43 20.06 -5.12
C VAL A 108 24.88 20.21 -4.67
N LYS A 109 25.41 19.22 -3.95
CA LYS A 109 26.80 19.21 -3.44
C LYS A 109 27.74 18.71 -4.53
N LEU A 110 28.78 19.49 -4.84
CA LEU A 110 29.91 19.00 -5.64
C LEU A 110 30.86 18.26 -4.72
N ALA A 111 31.12 16.97 -4.97
CA ALA A 111 31.85 16.15 -4.01
C ALA A 111 32.57 14.96 -4.63
N VAL A 112 33.61 14.51 -3.90
CA VAL A 112 34.32 13.25 -4.17
C VAL A 112 33.68 12.14 -3.31
N THR A 113 33.39 11.01 -3.94
CA THR A 113 32.77 9.86 -3.27
C THR A 113 33.43 8.54 -3.70
N ASP A 114 33.15 7.50 -2.89
CA ASP A 114 33.41 6.12 -3.27
C ASP A 114 32.07 5.40 -3.60
N GLN A 115 32.17 4.19 -4.14
CA GLN A 115 30.99 3.41 -4.49
C GLN A 115 30.10 3.13 -3.27
N ALA A 116 30.71 2.87 -2.11
CA ALA A 116 29.97 2.51 -0.91
C ALA A 116 29.11 3.69 -0.38
N TYR A 117 29.65 4.92 -0.46
CA TYR A 117 28.88 6.10 -0.09
C TYR A 117 27.76 6.38 -1.10
N ALA A 118 28.08 6.32 -2.41
CA ALA A 118 27.08 6.54 -3.46
C ALA A 118 25.91 5.56 -3.38
N GLU A 119 26.16 4.28 -3.05
CA GLU A 119 25.12 3.29 -2.77
C GLU A 119 24.28 3.67 -1.52
N THR A 120 24.94 4.14 -0.46
CA THR A 120 24.30 4.51 0.80
C THR A 120 23.36 5.70 0.67
N VAL A 121 23.73 6.68 -0.17
CA VAL A 121 22.89 7.86 -0.46
C VAL A 121 22.04 7.69 -1.71
N LEU A 122 21.87 6.46 -2.21
CA LEU A 122 21.00 6.11 -3.34
C LEU A 122 21.32 6.90 -4.63
N SER A 123 22.58 7.27 -4.81
CA SER A 123 23.10 8.14 -5.90
C SER A 123 24.22 7.46 -6.71
N LEU A 124 24.19 6.12 -6.78
CA LEU A 124 25.07 5.37 -7.66
C LEU A 124 24.57 5.46 -9.10
N PRO A 125 25.41 5.80 -10.10
CA PRO A 125 25.03 5.83 -11.50
C PRO A 125 24.40 4.51 -11.97
N THR A 126 23.19 4.61 -12.54
CA THR A 126 22.49 3.49 -13.18
C THR A 126 22.89 3.35 -14.64
N THR A 127 23.37 4.44 -15.24
CA THR A 127 23.93 4.48 -16.60
C THR A 127 25.33 5.08 -16.55
N GLY A 128 26.30 4.42 -17.14
CA GLY A 128 27.72 4.84 -17.06
C GLY A 128 28.37 4.36 -15.76
N SER A 129 29.30 5.17 -15.21
CA SER A 129 30.09 4.86 -14.02
C SER A 129 30.34 6.09 -13.17
N LEU A 130 30.84 5.89 -11.95
CA LEU A 130 31.43 6.97 -11.15
C LEU A 130 32.67 7.56 -11.86
N PRO A 131 32.99 8.87 -11.66
CA PRO A 131 34.14 9.51 -12.26
C PRO A 131 35.44 8.90 -11.77
N GLU A 132 36.28 8.43 -12.70
CA GLU A 132 37.62 7.88 -12.41
C GLU A 132 38.74 8.81 -12.89
N GLN A 133 38.47 9.59 -13.96
CA GLN A 133 39.50 10.45 -14.61
C GLN A 133 39.22 11.93 -14.31
N ALA A 134 40.25 12.75 -14.45
CA ALA A 134 40.13 14.20 -14.32
C ALA A 134 39.17 14.79 -15.35
N GLY A 135 38.34 15.74 -14.92
CA GLY A 135 37.34 16.41 -15.75
C GLY A 135 36.04 15.60 -16.01
N GLN A 136 35.93 14.40 -15.43
CA GLN A 136 34.68 13.63 -15.48
C GLN A 136 33.72 14.04 -14.36
N ILE A 137 32.39 13.96 -14.67
CA ILE A 137 31.33 14.21 -13.71
C ILE A 137 30.19 13.20 -13.89
N ALA A 138 29.55 12.82 -12.78
CA ALA A 138 28.28 12.11 -12.80
C ALA A 138 27.22 12.91 -12.04
N LEU A 139 25.99 12.95 -12.59
CA LEU A 139 24.88 13.78 -12.13
C LEU A 139 23.60 12.97 -12.01
N ASP A 140 22.66 13.45 -11.23
CA ASP A 140 21.28 12.94 -11.26
C ASP A 140 20.48 13.56 -12.43
N GLU A 141 19.45 12.85 -12.87
CA GLU A 141 18.60 13.28 -14.02
C GLU A 141 17.95 14.63 -13.80
N LEU A 142 17.52 14.96 -12.57
CA LEU A 142 16.91 16.26 -12.28
C LEU A 142 17.91 17.40 -12.47
N THR A 143 19.15 17.24 -12.02
CA THR A 143 20.20 18.23 -12.22
C THR A 143 20.57 18.36 -13.71
N MET A 144 20.65 17.24 -14.44
CA MET A 144 20.92 17.27 -15.89
C MET A 144 19.81 18.01 -16.65
N ASN A 145 18.55 17.71 -16.34
CA ASN A 145 17.40 18.37 -16.98
C ASN A 145 17.39 19.88 -16.69
N SER A 146 17.66 20.28 -15.43
CA SER A 146 17.75 21.69 -15.05
C SER A 146 18.83 22.46 -15.83
N LEU A 147 19.96 21.80 -16.08
CA LEU A 147 21.10 22.39 -16.82
C LEU A 147 20.99 22.22 -18.35
N GLY A 148 19.96 21.55 -18.84
CA GLY A 148 19.81 21.24 -20.27
C GLY A 148 20.88 20.29 -20.81
N VAL A 149 21.44 19.43 -19.95
CA VAL A 149 22.48 18.46 -20.33
C VAL A 149 21.83 17.25 -20.99
N PRO A 150 22.22 16.88 -22.23
CA PRO A 150 21.65 15.73 -22.90
C PRO A 150 22.00 14.41 -22.20
N HIS A 151 21.06 13.44 -22.14
CA HIS A 151 21.25 12.11 -21.57
C HIS A 151 22.14 11.23 -22.47
N GLN A 152 23.37 11.67 -22.69
CA GLN A 152 24.37 10.99 -23.52
C GLN A 152 25.74 11.00 -22.83
N LEU A 153 26.35 9.82 -22.67
CA LEU A 153 27.72 9.72 -22.14
C LEU A 153 28.68 10.48 -23.02
N GLY A 154 29.57 11.25 -22.39
CA GLY A 154 30.54 12.10 -23.08
C GLY A 154 30.00 13.51 -23.39
N ALA A 155 28.76 13.83 -23.02
CA ALA A 155 28.24 15.19 -23.19
C ALA A 155 29.04 16.22 -22.37
N PRO A 156 29.28 17.43 -22.91
CA PRO A 156 29.90 18.50 -22.16
C PRO A 156 28.94 19.08 -21.13
N VAL A 157 29.42 19.32 -19.91
CA VAL A 157 28.67 19.89 -18.80
C VAL A 157 29.40 21.12 -18.29
N SER A 158 28.75 22.29 -18.32
CA SER A 158 29.28 23.52 -17.73
C SER A 158 28.56 23.76 -16.41
N LEU A 159 29.29 23.92 -15.31
CA LEU A 159 28.71 24.11 -13.97
C LEU A 159 29.23 25.40 -13.33
N GLN A 160 28.32 26.14 -12.70
CA GLN A 160 28.63 27.18 -11.74
C GLN A 160 28.48 26.62 -10.33
N TRP A 161 29.50 26.80 -9.52
CA TRP A 161 29.53 26.32 -8.15
C TRP A 161 30.26 27.29 -7.21
N THR A 162 29.94 27.20 -5.93
CA THR A 162 30.50 28.04 -4.89
C THR A 162 31.29 27.16 -3.92
N ASP A 163 32.54 27.55 -3.64
CA ASP A 163 33.40 26.88 -2.68
C ASP A 163 33.01 27.18 -1.22
N PRO A 164 33.61 26.50 -0.22
CA PRO A 164 33.33 26.77 1.18
C PRO A 164 33.76 28.17 1.66
N GLN A 165 34.59 28.87 0.89
CA GLN A 165 35.02 30.26 1.15
C GLN A 165 34.07 31.31 0.57
N GLY A 166 33.08 30.86 -0.24
CA GLY A 166 32.10 31.73 -0.90
C GLY A 166 32.57 32.27 -2.25
N GLU A 167 33.69 31.77 -2.81
CA GLU A 167 34.15 32.12 -4.16
C GLU A 167 33.36 31.32 -5.21
N GLN A 168 32.90 32.01 -6.29
CA GLN A 168 32.20 31.41 -7.41
C GLN A 168 33.17 30.94 -8.50
N HIS A 169 32.99 29.71 -8.94
CA HIS A 169 33.75 29.08 -9.98
C HIS A 169 32.84 28.65 -11.16
N THR A 170 33.40 28.61 -12.35
CA THR A 170 32.73 28.04 -13.54
C THR A 170 33.69 27.10 -14.24
N ASP A 171 33.35 25.83 -14.27
CA ASP A 171 34.19 24.78 -14.82
C ASP A 171 33.44 23.91 -15.81
N GLN A 172 34.21 23.27 -16.71
CA GLN A 172 33.68 22.37 -17.72
C GLN A 172 34.06 20.93 -17.42
N PHE A 173 33.10 20.04 -17.57
CA PHE A 173 33.23 18.62 -17.31
C PHE A 173 32.72 17.79 -18.48
N THR A 174 33.01 16.50 -18.45
CA THR A 174 32.44 15.49 -19.35
C THR A 174 31.59 14.52 -18.59
N LEU A 175 30.33 14.33 -18.97
CA LEU A 175 29.42 13.43 -18.34
C LEU A 175 29.86 11.97 -18.49
N CYS A 176 30.09 11.27 -17.37
CA CYS A 176 30.50 9.86 -17.36
C CYS A 176 29.43 8.91 -16.82
N GLY A 177 28.40 9.43 -16.17
CA GLY A 177 27.31 8.62 -15.64
C GLY A 177 26.18 9.46 -15.09
N TRP A 178 25.00 8.84 -14.97
CA TRP A 178 23.84 9.45 -14.32
C TRP A 178 22.93 8.42 -13.66
N TRP A 179 22.07 8.88 -12.76
CA TRP A 179 21.08 8.08 -12.07
C TRP A 179 19.75 8.82 -11.96
N TYR A 180 18.68 8.04 -11.76
CA TYR A 180 17.37 8.56 -11.47
C TYR A 180 17.29 9.04 -10.01
N SER A 181 16.84 10.26 -9.79
CA SER A 181 16.60 10.82 -8.46
C SER A 181 15.10 11.07 -8.27
N PRO A 182 14.45 10.46 -7.27
CA PRO A 182 13.07 10.76 -6.97
C PRO A 182 12.86 12.24 -6.62
N THR A 183 11.69 12.78 -6.95
CA THR A 183 11.36 14.19 -6.72
C THR A 183 11.30 14.59 -5.25
N ASN A 184 11.11 13.62 -4.35
CA ASN A 184 11.11 13.82 -2.90
C ASN A 184 12.50 13.66 -2.25
N PHE A 185 13.56 13.46 -3.06
CA PHE A 185 14.92 13.28 -2.57
C PHE A 185 15.52 14.63 -2.16
N SER A 186 15.80 14.81 -0.87
CA SER A 186 16.18 16.11 -0.29
C SER A 186 17.60 16.55 -0.59
N GLU A 187 18.54 15.62 -0.77
CA GLU A 187 19.94 15.91 -1.07
C GLU A 187 20.32 15.43 -2.47
N ALA A 188 20.94 16.32 -3.26
CA ALA A 188 21.53 15.97 -4.54
C ALA A 188 23.04 16.10 -4.49
N CYS A 189 23.70 15.28 -5.30
CA CYS A 189 25.15 15.29 -5.40
C CYS A 189 25.57 15.28 -6.87
N ALA A 190 26.67 15.99 -7.14
CA ALA A 190 27.43 15.93 -8.38
C ALA A 190 28.77 15.27 -8.05
N TRP A 191 29.01 14.08 -8.60
CA TRP A 191 30.21 13.31 -8.30
C TRP A 191 31.35 13.69 -9.21
N VAL A 192 32.53 13.94 -8.64
CA VAL A 192 33.79 14.16 -9.37
C VAL A 192 34.88 13.25 -8.84
N SER A 193 35.94 13.04 -9.65
CA SER A 193 37.10 12.25 -9.21
C SER A 193 37.99 13.03 -8.24
N ALA A 194 38.78 12.32 -7.44
CA ALA A 194 39.80 12.96 -6.58
C ALA A 194 40.84 13.77 -7.37
N GLU A 195 41.18 13.36 -8.60
CA GLU A 195 42.05 14.13 -9.50
C GLU A 195 41.39 15.45 -9.93
N THR A 196 40.12 15.43 -10.26
CA THR A 196 39.33 16.63 -10.56
C THR A 196 39.32 17.58 -9.36
N ALA A 197 39.05 17.07 -8.14
CA ALA A 197 39.07 17.87 -6.93
C ALA A 197 40.40 18.62 -6.71
N THR A 198 41.55 17.95 -6.95
CA THR A 198 42.86 18.54 -6.82
C THR A 198 43.13 19.62 -7.88
N GLN A 199 42.56 19.48 -9.08
CA GLN A 199 42.67 20.49 -10.15
C GLN A 199 41.79 21.71 -9.85
N LEU A 200 40.55 21.50 -9.35
CA LEU A 200 39.64 22.60 -9.05
C LEU A 200 40.09 23.43 -7.84
N MET A 201 40.65 22.76 -6.83
CA MET A 201 41.13 23.38 -5.61
C MET A 201 42.61 23.02 -5.35
N PRO A 202 43.56 23.79 -5.88
CA PRO A 202 44.96 23.54 -5.61
C PRO A 202 45.26 23.64 -4.11
N GLY A 203 45.74 22.55 -3.51
CA GLY A 203 45.91 22.42 -2.07
C GLY A 203 44.77 21.70 -1.34
N TYR A 204 43.77 21.21 -2.06
CA TYR A 204 42.73 20.31 -1.51
C TYR A 204 43.39 19.05 -0.94
N ASP A 205 43.19 18.84 0.34
CA ASP A 205 43.63 17.64 1.04
C ASP A 205 42.39 16.98 1.67
N SER A 206 42.03 15.84 1.11
CA SER A 206 40.86 15.07 1.56
C SER A 206 40.95 14.58 3.01
N GLU A 207 42.14 14.59 3.63
CA GLU A 207 42.36 14.12 4.98
C GLU A 207 42.35 15.24 6.03
N ASN A 208 42.75 16.45 5.65
CA ASN A 208 42.89 17.57 6.58
C ASN A 208 41.81 18.65 6.46
N ALA A 209 41.09 18.72 5.34
CA ALA A 209 39.99 19.65 5.18
C ALA A 209 38.82 19.21 6.07
N ALA A 210 38.23 20.15 6.82
CA ALA A 210 37.03 19.90 7.68
C ALA A 210 35.74 19.86 6.84
N ASN A 211 35.73 19.10 5.80
CA ASN A 211 34.66 19.00 4.81
C ASN A 211 34.14 17.56 4.61
N ILE A 212 34.58 16.65 5.47
CA ILE A 212 34.13 15.25 5.40
C ILE A 212 32.79 15.09 6.09
N THR A 213 31.87 14.42 5.39
CA THR A 213 30.64 13.86 5.98
C THR A 213 30.82 12.35 6.13
N LEU A 214 30.62 11.86 7.37
CA LEU A 214 30.74 10.44 7.70
C LEU A 214 29.34 9.86 7.94
N GLY A 215 28.91 8.95 7.08
CA GLY A 215 27.72 8.15 7.29
C GLY A 215 28.06 6.93 8.16
N VAL A 216 27.35 6.77 9.27
CA VAL A 216 27.60 5.69 10.24
C VAL A 216 26.39 4.77 10.30
N THR A 217 26.65 3.46 10.15
CA THR A 217 25.67 2.40 10.40
C THR A 217 26.02 1.71 11.72
N LEU A 218 25.08 1.64 12.66
CA LEU A 218 25.25 1.02 13.97
C LEU A 218 24.86 -0.47 13.93
N HIS A 219 25.38 -1.24 14.88
CA HIS A 219 24.95 -2.63 15.08
C HIS A 219 23.49 -2.74 15.51
N GLN A 220 22.99 -1.79 16.29
CA GLN A 220 21.61 -1.72 16.77
C GLN A 220 21.07 -0.29 16.59
N PRO A 221 20.16 -0.04 15.63
CA PRO A 221 19.62 1.29 15.38
C PRO A 221 18.47 1.62 16.36
N ARG A 222 18.82 1.84 17.63
CA ARG A 222 17.87 2.27 18.67
C ARG A 222 18.43 3.50 19.34
N GLU A 223 17.54 4.44 19.72
CA GLU A 223 17.92 5.68 20.42
C GLU A 223 19.13 6.37 19.76
N LEU A 224 19.01 6.59 18.44
CA LEU A 224 20.12 7.04 17.59
C LEU A 224 20.79 8.31 18.11
N GLU A 225 20.00 9.26 18.61
CA GLU A 225 20.50 10.52 19.14
C GLU A 225 21.39 10.33 20.36
N GLN A 226 20.98 9.47 21.31
CA GLN A 226 21.77 9.16 22.50
C GLN A 226 23.05 8.43 22.10
N GLN A 227 22.97 7.46 21.20
CA GLN A 227 24.16 6.75 20.71
C GLN A 227 25.10 7.66 19.93
N ALA A 228 24.58 8.59 19.12
CA ALA A 228 25.39 9.56 18.42
C ALA A 228 26.18 10.46 19.36
N GLN A 229 25.50 11.00 20.39
CA GLN A 229 26.12 11.81 21.43
C GLN A 229 27.16 11.01 22.24
N GLN A 230 26.85 9.78 22.61
CA GLN A 230 27.76 8.91 23.34
C GLN A 230 29.02 8.63 22.53
N ILE A 231 28.91 8.31 21.23
CA ILE A 231 30.06 8.09 20.35
C ILE A 231 30.98 9.32 20.31
N LEU A 232 30.39 10.53 20.22
CA LEU A 232 31.17 11.77 20.24
C LEU A 232 31.86 12.00 21.58
N GLN A 233 31.18 11.73 22.70
CA GLN A 233 31.72 11.88 24.05
C GLN A 233 32.89 10.89 24.28
N ASP A 234 32.68 9.62 23.93
CA ASP A 234 33.69 8.57 24.10
C ASP A 234 34.99 8.83 23.29
N GLN A 235 34.85 9.53 22.14
CA GLN A 235 35.96 9.91 21.30
C GLN A 235 36.51 11.33 21.62
N GLY A 236 35.96 12.03 22.61
CA GLY A 236 36.41 13.36 23.01
C GLY A 236 36.10 14.47 21.99
N LEU A 237 35.04 14.32 21.20
CA LEU A 237 34.63 15.23 20.10
C LEU A 237 33.21 15.80 20.32
N PRO A 238 32.82 16.27 21.53
CA PRO A 238 31.45 16.63 21.84
C PRO A 238 30.91 17.85 21.07
N GLN A 239 31.82 18.63 20.42
CA GLN A 239 31.45 19.84 19.67
C GLN A 239 31.05 19.57 18.20
N LEU A 240 31.18 18.34 17.70
CA LEU A 240 30.85 18.01 16.33
C LEU A 240 29.32 17.91 16.14
N GLN A 241 28.89 18.34 14.98
CA GLN A 241 27.48 18.26 14.60
C GLN A 241 27.16 16.88 14.01
N PHE A 242 25.96 16.42 14.30
CA PHE A 242 25.42 15.20 13.70
C PHE A 242 23.93 15.35 13.42
N THR A 243 23.46 14.57 12.48
CA THR A 243 22.04 14.37 12.21
C THR A 243 21.72 12.88 12.28
N THR A 244 20.56 12.54 12.85
CA THR A 244 20.09 11.16 12.92
C THR A 244 19.07 10.89 11.84
N ASN A 245 19.12 9.71 11.23
CA ASN A 245 18.19 9.34 10.19
C ASN A 245 16.81 9.01 10.80
N LEU A 246 15.85 9.88 10.55
CA LEU A 246 14.49 9.76 11.06
C LEU A 246 13.75 8.52 10.52
N SER A 247 14.21 7.91 9.42
CA SER A 247 13.65 6.66 8.90
C SER A 247 13.76 5.51 9.90
N TYR A 248 14.73 5.55 10.80
CA TYR A 248 14.97 4.55 11.85
C TYR A 248 14.38 4.95 13.20
N ASN A 249 13.61 6.03 13.29
CA ASN A 249 12.88 6.38 14.49
C ASN A 249 11.79 5.33 14.78
N SER A 250 11.61 4.97 16.05
CA SER A 250 10.59 4.01 16.49
C SER A 250 9.19 4.39 15.99
N ALA A 251 8.84 5.67 16.01
CA ALA A 251 7.54 6.16 15.52
C ALA A 251 7.32 5.86 14.01
N ARG A 252 8.37 6.00 13.19
CA ARG A 252 8.30 5.67 11.75
C ARG A 252 8.26 4.17 11.48
N LEU A 253 9.02 3.39 12.26
CA LEU A 253 8.95 1.93 12.21
C LEU A 253 7.56 1.42 12.61
N ASP A 254 6.98 1.99 13.67
CA ASP A 254 5.61 1.67 14.11
C ASP A 254 4.58 2.09 13.04
N GLN A 255 4.74 3.24 12.41
CA GLN A 255 3.88 3.69 11.33
C GLN A 255 3.97 2.75 10.09
N ALA A 256 5.17 2.36 9.66
CA ALA A 256 5.35 1.40 8.57
C ALA A 256 4.69 0.05 8.90
N GLN A 257 4.80 -0.40 10.17
CA GLN A 257 4.15 -1.62 10.63
C GLN A 257 2.62 -1.47 10.64
N GLN A 258 2.09 -0.34 11.10
CA GLN A 258 0.64 -0.06 11.06
C GLN A 258 0.09 -0.06 9.63
N GLN A 259 0.80 0.53 8.68
CA GLN A 259 0.43 0.53 7.26
C GLN A 259 0.45 -0.89 6.64
N ALA A 260 1.31 -1.78 7.14
CA ALA A 260 1.36 -3.17 6.69
C ALA A 260 0.28 -4.07 7.32
N LEU A 261 -0.30 -3.69 8.47
CA LEU A 261 -1.29 -4.47 9.22
C LEU A 261 -2.52 -4.91 8.39
N PRO A 262 -3.15 -4.06 7.58
CA PRO A 262 -4.25 -4.45 6.71
C PRO A 262 -3.90 -5.63 5.80
N PHE A 263 -2.68 -5.65 5.25
CA PHE A 263 -2.21 -6.71 4.35
C PHE A 263 -1.95 -8.04 5.06
N TYR A 264 -1.71 -8.05 6.38
CA TYR A 264 -1.61 -9.28 7.19
C TYR A 264 -2.96 -9.79 7.67
N SER A 265 -3.99 -8.95 7.77
CA SER A 265 -5.31 -9.31 8.30
C SER A 265 -5.99 -10.50 7.59
N PRO A 266 -5.86 -10.68 6.25
CA PRO A 266 -6.44 -11.82 5.55
C PRO A 266 -5.85 -13.18 5.98
N ALA A 267 -4.68 -13.22 6.64
CA ALA A 267 -4.10 -14.47 7.14
C ALA A 267 -5.06 -15.21 8.10
N ILE A 268 -5.89 -14.48 8.87
CA ILE A 268 -6.89 -15.08 9.77
C ILE A 268 -7.96 -15.81 8.95
N LEU A 269 -8.43 -15.21 7.85
CA LEU A 269 -9.41 -15.84 6.96
C LEU A 269 -8.82 -17.08 6.28
N VAL A 270 -7.56 -17.00 5.83
CA VAL A 270 -6.81 -18.14 5.27
C VAL A 270 -6.71 -19.27 6.30
N LEU A 271 -6.43 -18.96 7.57
CA LEU A 271 -6.38 -19.94 8.66
C LEU A 271 -7.71 -20.67 8.81
N VAL A 272 -8.81 -19.93 8.88
CA VAL A 272 -10.15 -20.52 9.07
C VAL A 272 -10.55 -21.34 7.85
N CYS A 273 -10.45 -20.81 6.64
CA CYS A 273 -10.83 -21.50 5.40
C CYS A 273 -9.91 -22.70 5.13
N GLY A 274 -8.61 -22.56 5.33
CA GLY A 274 -7.62 -23.63 5.21
C GLY A 274 -7.86 -24.76 6.20
N TYR A 275 -8.15 -24.40 7.47
CA TYR A 275 -8.57 -25.37 8.49
C TYR A 275 -9.83 -26.13 8.06
N LEU A 276 -10.89 -25.42 7.65
CA LEU A 276 -12.14 -26.03 7.23
C LEU A 276 -11.96 -26.98 6.04
N MET A 277 -11.12 -26.60 5.07
CA MET A 277 -10.79 -27.39 3.90
C MET A 277 -10.06 -28.70 4.29
N ILE A 278 -8.93 -28.56 4.99
CA ILE A 278 -8.12 -29.72 5.39
C ILE A 278 -8.94 -30.63 6.32
N TYR A 279 -9.63 -30.06 7.30
CA TYR A 279 -10.48 -30.79 8.23
C TYR A 279 -11.59 -31.57 7.50
N SER A 280 -12.27 -30.98 6.51
CA SER A 280 -13.36 -31.64 5.78
C SER A 280 -12.84 -32.88 5.03
N ILE A 281 -11.70 -32.77 4.36
CA ILE A 281 -11.07 -33.86 3.59
C ILE A 281 -10.58 -34.98 4.54
N VAL A 282 -9.90 -34.61 5.62
CA VAL A 282 -9.38 -35.56 6.62
C VAL A 282 -10.54 -36.27 7.34
N HIS A 283 -11.60 -35.56 7.69
CA HIS A 283 -12.77 -36.13 8.37
C HIS A 283 -13.48 -37.18 7.49
N VAL A 284 -13.63 -36.90 6.20
CA VAL A 284 -14.19 -37.85 5.22
C VAL A 284 -13.31 -39.07 5.07
N ALA A 285 -12.02 -38.88 4.90
CA ALA A 285 -11.04 -39.98 4.82
C ALA A 285 -11.07 -40.86 6.08
N ALA A 286 -11.10 -40.22 7.24
CA ALA A 286 -11.16 -40.93 8.52
C ALA A 286 -12.42 -41.79 8.68
N GLN A 287 -13.58 -41.32 8.22
CA GLN A 287 -14.81 -42.12 8.22
C GLN A 287 -14.74 -43.32 7.29
N ARG A 288 -14.12 -43.17 6.11
CA ARG A 288 -13.93 -44.26 5.14
C ARG A 288 -12.96 -45.32 5.66
N ASP A 289 -11.89 -44.89 6.32
CA ASP A 289 -10.81 -45.76 6.80
C ASP A 289 -11.12 -46.36 8.22
N THR A 290 -12.34 -46.13 8.77
CA THR A 290 -12.73 -46.56 10.13
C THR A 290 -12.60 -48.05 10.33
N LEU A 291 -13.02 -48.89 9.36
CA LEU A 291 -12.89 -50.35 9.41
C LEU A 291 -11.43 -50.82 9.36
N PHE A 292 -10.62 -50.19 8.55
CA PHE A 292 -9.16 -50.46 8.48
C PHE A 292 -8.48 -50.21 9.85
N PHE A 293 -8.78 -49.05 10.49
CA PHE A 293 -8.23 -48.78 11.82
C PHE A 293 -8.82 -49.69 12.92
N ALA A 294 -10.06 -50.12 12.77
CA ALA A 294 -10.66 -51.11 13.66
C ALA A 294 -9.94 -52.45 13.57
N SER A 295 -9.63 -52.91 12.35
CA SER A 295 -8.86 -54.16 12.10
C SER A 295 -7.46 -54.05 12.67
N LEU A 296 -6.76 -52.92 12.51
CA LEU A 296 -5.45 -52.70 13.12
C LEU A 296 -5.49 -52.74 14.66
N LYS A 297 -6.58 -52.22 15.28
CA LYS A 297 -6.80 -52.33 16.73
C LYS A 297 -7.04 -53.75 17.20
N SER A 298 -7.80 -54.55 16.45
CA SER A 298 -8.02 -55.95 16.75
C SER A 298 -6.71 -56.76 16.71
N LEU A 299 -5.75 -56.33 15.86
CA LEU A 299 -4.39 -56.87 15.79
C LEU A 299 -3.45 -56.34 16.90
N GLY A 300 -3.96 -55.46 17.82
CA GLY A 300 -3.22 -55.01 19.00
C GLY A 300 -2.59 -53.59 18.85
N MET A 301 -2.93 -52.84 17.81
CA MET A 301 -2.42 -51.47 17.65
C MET A 301 -3.00 -50.52 18.72
N THR A 302 -2.12 -49.74 19.36
CA THR A 302 -2.54 -48.84 20.45
C THR A 302 -3.12 -47.52 19.91
N PRO A 303 -3.98 -46.81 20.66
CA PRO A 303 -4.49 -45.50 20.28
C PRO A 303 -3.39 -44.43 20.02
N ARG A 304 -2.25 -44.54 20.70
CA ARG A 304 -1.08 -43.68 20.50
C ARG A 304 -0.40 -43.90 19.17
N GLN A 305 -0.29 -45.16 18.74
CA GLN A 305 0.29 -45.55 17.45
C GLN A 305 -0.59 -45.08 16.28
N ILE A 306 -1.91 -45.23 16.38
CA ILE A 306 -2.86 -44.72 15.37
C ILE A 306 -2.76 -43.21 15.22
N ARG A 307 -2.75 -42.46 16.36
CA ARG A 307 -2.57 -41.01 16.33
C ARG A 307 -1.28 -40.61 15.64
N ARG A 308 -0.18 -41.25 15.99
CA ARG A 308 1.12 -40.98 15.41
C ARG A 308 1.15 -41.28 13.92
N MET A 309 0.62 -42.39 13.46
CA MET A 309 0.53 -42.78 12.04
C MET A 309 -0.23 -41.71 11.22
N LEU A 310 -1.39 -41.26 11.71
CA LEU A 310 -2.20 -40.23 11.04
C LEU A 310 -1.53 -38.85 11.02
N LEU A 311 -0.86 -38.47 12.10
CA LEU A 311 -0.10 -37.24 12.18
C LEU A 311 1.14 -37.24 11.28
N GLU A 312 1.89 -38.35 11.25
CA GLU A 312 3.03 -38.54 10.34
C GLU A 312 2.59 -38.46 8.86
N GLN A 313 1.45 -39.09 8.51
CA GLN A 313 0.86 -38.98 7.19
C GLN A 313 0.45 -37.51 6.87
N GLY A 314 -0.20 -36.82 7.82
CA GLY A 314 -0.58 -35.42 7.68
C GLY A 314 0.63 -34.52 7.46
N CYS A 315 1.67 -34.66 8.25
CA CYS A 315 2.93 -33.94 8.06
C CYS A 315 3.56 -34.21 6.68
N ALA A 316 3.65 -35.45 6.26
CA ALA A 316 4.24 -35.82 4.97
C ALA A 316 3.49 -35.19 3.80
N VAL A 317 2.14 -35.22 3.83
CA VAL A 317 1.29 -34.59 2.80
C VAL A 317 1.44 -33.09 2.78
N THR A 318 1.49 -32.46 3.97
CA THR A 318 1.66 -31.00 4.10
C THR A 318 3.03 -30.55 3.59
N LEU A 319 4.10 -31.27 3.94
CA LEU A 319 5.46 -30.98 3.45
C LEU A 319 5.57 -31.08 1.92
N LEU A 320 4.85 -32.02 1.28
CA LEU A 320 4.79 -32.10 -0.19
C LEU A 320 4.08 -30.90 -0.81
N GLY A 321 3.15 -30.26 -0.11
CA GLY A 321 2.46 -29.06 -0.55
C GLY A 321 3.26 -27.77 -0.33
N LEU A 322 4.24 -27.74 0.60
CA LEU A 322 4.96 -26.51 0.97
C LEU A 322 5.75 -25.91 -0.20
N ILE A 323 6.60 -26.69 -0.86
CA ILE A 323 7.49 -26.18 -1.93
C ILE A 323 6.68 -25.61 -3.11
N PRO A 324 5.73 -26.36 -3.71
CA PRO A 324 4.92 -25.81 -4.78
C PRO A 324 4.00 -24.68 -4.29
N GLY A 325 3.60 -24.66 -3.01
CA GLY A 325 2.86 -23.56 -2.38
C GLY A 325 3.68 -22.29 -2.29
N TRP A 326 4.93 -22.37 -1.86
CA TRP A 326 5.86 -21.23 -1.87
C TRP A 326 6.06 -20.69 -3.28
N ALA A 327 6.29 -21.56 -4.27
CA ALA A 327 6.49 -21.14 -5.66
C ALA A 327 5.25 -20.42 -6.21
N LEU A 328 4.06 -20.95 -5.95
CA LEU A 328 2.81 -20.34 -6.38
C LEU A 328 2.55 -19.01 -5.66
N GLY A 329 2.74 -18.96 -4.33
CA GLY A 329 2.55 -17.74 -3.53
C GLY A 329 3.53 -16.63 -3.92
N PHE A 330 4.80 -16.99 -4.17
CA PHE A 330 5.80 -16.06 -4.68
C PHE A 330 5.46 -15.58 -6.10
N GLY A 331 5.02 -16.47 -6.99
CA GLY A 331 4.60 -16.11 -8.33
C GLY A 331 3.42 -15.12 -8.34
N LEU A 332 2.42 -15.34 -7.49
CA LEU A 332 1.31 -14.39 -7.29
C LEU A 332 1.81 -13.04 -6.76
N HIS A 333 2.68 -13.07 -5.75
CA HIS A 333 3.30 -11.87 -5.20
C HIS A 333 4.06 -11.10 -6.28
N PHE A 334 4.93 -11.78 -7.04
CA PHE A 334 5.71 -11.15 -8.12
C PHE A 334 4.84 -10.46 -9.17
N CYS A 335 3.75 -11.11 -9.61
CA CYS A 335 2.84 -10.54 -10.62
C CYS A 335 2.05 -9.33 -10.13
N ILE A 336 1.82 -9.21 -8.81
CA ILE A 336 0.92 -8.19 -8.24
C ILE A 336 1.69 -7.04 -7.65
N THR A 337 2.78 -7.33 -6.93
CA THR A 337 3.57 -6.33 -6.22
C THR A 337 4.13 -5.27 -7.17
N SER A 338 4.56 -5.66 -8.37
CA SER A 338 4.99 -4.72 -9.41
C SER A 338 3.92 -3.71 -9.82
N ARG A 339 2.63 -4.06 -9.67
CA ARG A 339 1.51 -3.16 -9.99
C ARG A 339 1.06 -2.32 -8.79
N VAL A 340 1.10 -2.88 -7.59
CA VAL A 340 0.67 -2.21 -6.36
C VAL A 340 1.71 -1.20 -5.87
N ILE A 341 3.00 -1.51 -6.00
CA ILE A 341 4.10 -0.65 -5.54
C ILE A 341 4.52 0.38 -6.59
N THR A 342 4.26 0.17 -7.88
CA THR A 342 4.53 1.16 -8.94
C THR A 342 3.67 2.42 -8.85
N GLY A 343 2.59 2.41 -8.06
CA GLY A 343 1.92 3.64 -7.62
C GLY A 343 2.72 4.46 -6.59
N MET A 344 3.80 3.91 -6.03
CA MET A 344 4.84 4.60 -5.26
C MET A 344 6.03 4.78 -6.20
N GLU A 345 6.01 5.82 -7.00
CA GLU A 345 6.94 6.17 -8.08
C GLU A 345 8.33 5.52 -8.02
N GLN A 346 8.60 4.67 -9.05
CA GLN A 346 9.86 4.68 -9.81
C GLN A 346 11.06 3.87 -9.29
N ASN A 347 10.88 2.74 -8.60
CA ASN A 347 11.98 1.79 -8.59
C ASN A 347 11.51 0.33 -8.80
N PRO A 348 11.49 -0.20 -10.05
CA PRO A 348 10.96 -1.53 -10.35
C PRO A 348 11.84 -2.69 -9.83
N ALA A 349 12.96 -2.41 -9.19
CA ALA A 349 13.98 -3.42 -8.87
C ALA A 349 14.02 -3.90 -7.41
N LEU A 350 13.19 -3.39 -6.51
CA LEU A 350 13.30 -3.74 -5.09
C LEU A 350 12.27 -4.78 -4.66
N TYR A 351 12.39 -5.99 -5.19
CA TYR A 351 11.80 -7.17 -4.57
C TYR A 351 12.63 -7.54 -3.34
N PHE A 352 12.23 -7.09 -2.16
CA PHE A 352 12.85 -7.50 -0.90
C PHE A 352 12.54 -8.97 -0.64
N LEU A 353 13.42 -9.86 -1.07
CA LEU A 353 13.29 -11.28 -0.84
C LEU A 353 13.89 -11.65 0.51
N SER A 354 13.10 -11.54 1.58
CA SER A 354 13.47 -12.07 2.89
C SER A 354 12.97 -13.50 3.07
N TRP A 355 13.69 -14.33 3.84
CA TRP A 355 13.29 -15.71 4.12
C TRP A 355 12.17 -15.83 5.17
N GLN A 356 11.98 -14.78 5.96
CA GLN A 356 11.06 -14.72 7.11
C GLN A 356 9.59 -14.98 6.73
N PRO A 357 9.00 -14.35 5.69
CA PRO A 357 7.64 -14.62 5.22
C PRO A 357 7.43 -16.09 4.83
N PHE A 358 8.42 -16.74 4.19
CA PHE A 358 8.34 -18.15 3.81
C PHE A 358 8.33 -19.07 5.03
N ALA A 359 9.15 -18.76 6.03
CA ALA A 359 9.18 -19.51 7.29
C ALA A 359 7.87 -19.35 8.07
N ALA A 360 7.33 -18.12 8.15
CA ALA A 360 6.04 -17.84 8.77
C ALA A 360 4.90 -18.60 8.06
N ALA A 361 4.86 -18.56 6.72
CA ALA A 361 3.88 -19.30 5.92
C ALA A 361 3.95 -20.82 6.16
N ALA A 362 5.16 -21.41 6.21
CA ALA A 362 5.34 -22.81 6.53
C ALA A 362 4.83 -23.15 7.94
N LEU A 363 5.17 -22.35 8.92
CA LEU A 363 4.73 -22.56 10.31
C LEU A 363 3.20 -22.48 10.40
N CYS A 364 2.58 -21.46 9.83
CA CYS A 364 1.11 -21.32 9.82
C CYS A 364 0.42 -22.48 9.10
N THR A 365 0.96 -22.93 7.95
CA THR A 365 0.40 -24.09 7.22
C THR A 365 0.50 -25.37 8.06
N LEU A 366 1.66 -25.62 8.68
CA LEU A 366 1.85 -26.82 9.53
C LEU A 366 0.94 -26.77 10.77
N LEU A 367 0.78 -25.62 11.40
CA LEU A 367 -0.15 -25.44 12.53
C LEU A 367 -1.60 -25.66 12.10
N THR A 368 -2.03 -25.08 10.97
CA THR A 368 -3.37 -25.26 10.40
C THR A 368 -3.65 -26.75 10.13
N ALA A 369 -2.71 -27.44 9.49
CA ALA A 369 -2.81 -28.87 9.21
C ALA A 369 -2.86 -29.70 10.52
N LEU A 370 -1.97 -29.42 11.47
CA LEU A 370 -1.93 -30.10 12.76
C LEU A 370 -3.28 -30.01 13.47
N VAL A 371 -3.84 -28.81 13.59
CA VAL A 371 -5.14 -28.59 14.22
C VAL A 371 -6.26 -29.32 13.48
N ALA A 372 -6.25 -29.30 12.15
CA ALA A 372 -7.23 -30.00 11.32
C ALA A 372 -7.20 -31.53 11.48
N TYR A 373 -6.00 -32.10 11.71
CA TYR A 373 -5.84 -33.54 11.94
C TYR A 373 -6.16 -33.96 13.38
N LEU A 374 -6.07 -33.09 14.39
CA LEU A 374 -6.21 -33.45 15.80
C LEU A 374 -7.58 -34.06 16.12
N LEU A 375 -8.69 -33.43 15.74
CA LEU A 375 -10.05 -33.87 16.07
C LEU A 375 -10.42 -35.20 15.42
N PRO A 376 -10.25 -35.43 14.09
CA PRO A 376 -10.52 -36.72 13.47
C PRO A 376 -9.66 -37.84 14.04
N THR A 377 -8.38 -37.56 14.22
CA THR A 377 -7.40 -38.54 14.77
C THR A 377 -7.76 -38.95 16.20
N TRP A 378 -8.19 -38.00 17.03
CA TRP A 378 -8.57 -38.30 18.41
C TRP A 378 -9.86 -39.13 18.47
N ARG A 379 -10.84 -38.89 17.59
CA ARG A 379 -12.06 -39.68 17.49
C ARG A 379 -11.75 -41.13 17.05
N LEU A 380 -10.99 -41.32 15.97
CA LEU A 380 -10.58 -42.63 15.50
C LEU A 380 -9.77 -43.43 16.53
N ALA A 381 -8.85 -42.78 17.19
CA ALA A 381 -8.02 -43.41 18.23
C ALA A 381 -8.83 -43.88 19.44
N ARG A 382 -9.98 -43.29 19.76
CA ARG A 382 -10.84 -43.68 20.88
C ARG A 382 -11.93 -44.69 20.53
N MET A 383 -12.34 -44.82 19.24
CA MET A 383 -13.35 -45.78 18.86
C MET A 383 -12.93 -47.21 19.17
N THR A 384 -13.84 -48.01 19.70
CA THR A 384 -13.62 -49.49 19.86
C THR A 384 -13.89 -50.22 18.56
N PRO A 385 -13.29 -51.42 18.34
CA PRO A 385 -13.59 -52.21 17.13
C PRO A 385 -15.09 -52.51 16.94
N ALA A 386 -15.81 -52.78 18.01
CA ALA A 386 -17.26 -53.03 17.99
C ALA A 386 -18.05 -51.77 17.55
N GLN A 387 -17.67 -50.59 18.07
CA GLN A 387 -18.28 -49.33 17.64
C GLN A 387 -17.99 -49.00 16.17
N ALA A 388 -16.82 -49.37 15.63
CA ALA A 388 -16.50 -49.17 14.23
C ALA A 388 -17.39 -49.98 13.30
N VAL A 389 -17.64 -51.25 13.62
CA VAL A 389 -18.57 -52.12 12.89
C VAL A 389 -20.01 -51.59 12.95
N GLN A 390 -20.46 -51.13 14.13
CA GLN A 390 -21.77 -50.52 14.31
C GLN A 390 -21.94 -49.18 13.57
N SER A 391 -20.84 -48.40 13.44
CA SER A 391 -20.89 -47.12 12.75
C SER A 391 -21.05 -47.24 11.24
N VAL A 392 -20.76 -48.42 10.66
CA VAL A 392 -20.98 -48.72 9.24
C VAL A 392 -22.41 -49.17 8.96
N SER A 393 -23.10 -49.71 9.99
CA SER A 393 -24.51 -50.03 9.84
C SER A 393 -25.33 -48.73 9.71
N PRO A 394 -26.30 -48.66 8.77
CA PRO A 394 -27.07 -47.43 8.55
C PRO A 394 -27.81 -47.10 9.85
N ALA A 395 -27.41 -46.03 10.50
CA ALA A 395 -28.10 -45.50 11.68
C ALA A 395 -29.56 -45.26 11.33
N SER A 396 -30.45 -46.02 11.97
CA SER A 396 -31.90 -45.78 11.88
C SER A 396 -32.16 -44.32 12.32
N SER A 397 -32.53 -43.47 11.36
CA SER A 397 -32.83 -42.07 11.61
C SER A 397 -33.97 -41.98 12.61
N ARG A 398 -33.71 -41.31 13.75
CA ARG A 398 -34.75 -40.98 14.76
C ARG A 398 -35.79 -39.96 14.26
N LEU A 399 -35.93 -39.73 12.97
CA LEU A 399 -36.98 -38.94 12.37
C LEU A 399 -38.23 -39.80 12.22
N GLY A 400 -39.22 -39.40 12.94
CA GLY A 400 -40.47 -40.13 13.25
C GLY A 400 -41.09 -40.92 12.09
N ARG A 401 -41.65 -42.08 12.45
CA ARG A 401 -42.56 -42.87 11.65
C ARG A 401 -43.73 -41.99 11.15
N SER A 402 -43.65 -41.51 9.93
CA SER A 402 -44.80 -40.93 9.25
C SER A 402 -45.68 -42.09 8.77
N SER A 403 -46.91 -42.13 9.25
CA SER A 403 -47.91 -43.14 8.93
C SER A 403 -48.59 -42.96 7.56
N ASP A 404 -48.25 -41.91 6.81
CA ASP A 404 -48.78 -41.63 5.49
C ASP A 404 -48.01 -42.36 4.39
N GLY A 405 -48.67 -43.34 3.75
CA GLY A 405 -48.09 -44.25 2.72
C GLY A 405 -47.70 -43.58 1.38
N ARG A 406 -47.69 -42.25 1.22
CA ARG A 406 -47.26 -41.52 0.01
C ARG A 406 -45.92 -40.87 0.21
N THR A 407 -44.84 -41.57 -0.25
CA THR A 407 -43.50 -40.97 -0.30
C THR A 407 -43.30 -40.21 -1.61
N THR A 408 -43.28 -38.88 -1.60
CA THR A 408 -42.90 -38.06 -2.75
C THR A 408 -41.38 -37.90 -2.79
N LEU A 409 -40.80 -37.74 -3.99
CA LEU A 409 -39.35 -37.49 -4.20
C LEU A 409 -38.86 -36.31 -3.37
N LEU A 410 -39.66 -35.26 -3.22
CA LEU A 410 -39.33 -34.07 -2.42
C LEU A 410 -39.19 -34.39 -0.91
N ARG A 411 -40.13 -35.22 -0.34
CA ARG A 411 -40.02 -35.66 1.06
C ARG A 411 -38.77 -36.50 1.29
N LEU A 412 -38.39 -37.33 0.32
CA LEU A 412 -37.18 -38.13 0.38
C LEU A 412 -35.94 -37.23 0.36
N ALA A 413 -35.89 -36.22 -0.52
CA ALA A 413 -34.81 -35.26 -0.61
C ALA A 413 -34.64 -34.42 0.68
N LEU A 414 -35.76 -33.95 1.28
CA LEU A 414 -35.76 -33.21 2.56
C LEU A 414 -35.23 -34.04 3.74
N ARG A 415 -35.56 -35.34 3.80
CA ARG A 415 -35.03 -36.24 4.84
C ARG A 415 -33.50 -36.42 4.74
N THR A 416 -32.95 -36.37 3.54
CA THR A 416 -31.53 -36.51 3.35
C THR A 416 -30.73 -35.24 3.71
N LEU A 417 -31.35 -34.06 3.70
CA LEU A 417 -30.70 -32.78 4.04
C LEU A 417 -30.18 -32.78 5.49
N GLY A 418 -30.99 -33.24 6.46
CA GLY A 418 -30.64 -33.26 7.88
C GLY A 418 -29.55 -34.26 8.27
N ARG A 419 -29.33 -35.30 7.45
CA ARG A 419 -28.39 -36.39 7.73
C ARG A 419 -26.90 -35.97 7.68
N ASN A 420 -26.57 -34.85 6.99
CA ASN A 420 -25.22 -34.33 6.82
C ASN A 420 -25.11 -32.83 7.20
N ALA A 421 -25.96 -32.33 8.10
CA ALA A 421 -26.03 -30.91 8.46
C ALA A 421 -24.67 -30.30 8.87
N GLY A 422 -23.85 -31.03 9.62
CA GLY A 422 -22.54 -30.51 10.06
C GLY A 422 -21.57 -30.21 8.91
N ARG A 423 -21.56 -31.05 7.85
CA ARG A 423 -20.72 -30.79 6.66
C ARG A 423 -21.24 -29.66 5.82
N MET A 424 -22.57 -29.56 5.74
CA MET A 424 -23.22 -28.44 5.05
C MET A 424 -22.89 -27.10 5.72
N VAL A 425 -22.94 -27.05 7.05
CA VAL A 425 -22.56 -25.85 7.82
C VAL A 425 -21.08 -25.49 7.57
N LEU A 426 -20.16 -26.47 7.61
CA LEU A 426 -18.75 -26.23 7.33
C LEU A 426 -18.53 -25.61 5.93
N SER A 427 -19.17 -26.17 4.92
CA SER A 427 -19.10 -25.67 3.54
C SER A 427 -19.78 -24.29 3.39
N ALA A 428 -20.90 -24.05 4.09
CA ALA A 428 -21.58 -22.77 4.10
C ALA A 428 -20.71 -21.66 4.74
N VAL A 429 -20.06 -21.95 5.87
CA VAL A 429 -19.17 -20.99 6.54
C VAL A 429 -17.97 -20.64 5.65
N SER A 430 -17.33 -21.64 5.02
CA SER A 430 -16.22 -21.40 4.09
C SER A 430 -16.64 -20.54 2.91
N LEU A 431 -17.81 -20.81 2.32
CA LEU A 431 -18.32 -20.05 1.19
C LEU A 431 -18.76 -18.62 1.61
N LEU A 432 -19.38 -18.48 2.79
CA LEU A 432 -19.76 -17.19 3.36
C LEU A 432 -18.54 -16.27 3.53
N LEU A 433 -17.47 -16.78 4.16
CA LEU A 433 -16.26 -15.99 4.37
C LEU A 433 -15.63 -15.50 3.06
N ALA A 434 -15.59 -16.36 2.04
CA ALA A 434 -15.07 -15.98 0.73
C ALA A 434 -15.96 -14.94 0.02
N VAL A 435 -17.29 -15.11 0.07
CA VAL A 435 -18.24 -14.18 -0.56
C VAL A 435 -18.25 -12.84 0.16
N VAL A 436 -18.23 -12.83 1.50
CA VAL A 436 -18.17 -11.59 2.30
C VAL A 436 -16.89 -10.82 1.99
N LEU A 437 -15.74 -11.49 1.91
CA LEU A 437 -14.49 -10.82 1.54
C LEU A 437 -14.55 -10.20 0.14
N LEU A 438 -14.99 -10.97 -0.86
CA LEU A 438 -15.12 -10.46 -2.23
C LEU A 438 -16.12 -9.30 -2.33
N ASN A 439 -17.22 -9.38 -1.58
CA ASN A 439 -18.23 -8.33 -1.59
C ASN A 439 -17.73 -7.06 -0.88
N ALA A 440 -17.00 -7.22 0.22
CA ALA A 440 -16.35 -6.12 0.90
C ALA A 440 -15.36 -5.37 -0.03
N GLN A 441 -14.52 -6.11 -0.77
CA GLN A 441 -13.58 -5.49 -1.72
C GLN A 441 -14.29 -4.83 -2.91
N TRP A 442 -15.39 -5.41 -3.37
CA TRP A 442 -16.22 -4.79 -4.40
C TRP A 442 -16.85 -3.47 -3.91
N ILE A 443 -17.41 -3.47 -2.70
CA ILE A 443 -17.96 -2.26 -2.08
C ILE A 443 -16.85 -1.20 -1.91
N SER A 444 -15.68 -1.57 -1.40
CA SER A 444 -14.53 -0.66 -1.29
C SER A 444 -14.16 -0.05 -2.65
N TYR A 445 -14.05 -0.88 -3.70
CA TYR A 445 -13.73 -0.42 -5.04
C TYR A 445 -14.73 0.60 -5.59
N ILE A 446 -16.05 0.36 -5.47
CA ILE A 446 -17.08 1.26 -6.00
C ILE A 446 -17.35 2.48 -5.10
N SER A 447 -16.85 2.45 -3.86
CA SER A 447 -16.97 3.57 -2.91
C SER A 447 -15.94 4.67 -3.18
N TYR A 448 -14.85 4.40 -3.88
CA TYR A 448 -13.97 5.44 -4.41
C TYR A 448 -14.70 6.23 -5.50
N LYS A 449 -14.75 7.54 -5.37
CA LYS A 449 -15.45 8.47 -6.27
C LYS A 449 -14.46 9.28 -7.08
N GLU A 450 -14.48 9.04 -8.39
CA GLU A 450 -13.60 9.70 -9.34
C GLU A 450 -13.89 11.21 -9.43
N ASP A 451 -15.16 11.58 -9.43
CA ASP A 451 -15.62 12.97 -9.47
C ASP A 451 -15.08 13.78 -8.28
N ILE A 452 -15.15 13.24 -7.06
CA ILE A 452 -14.62 13.88 -5.85
C ILE A 452 -13.09 13.97 -5.94
N TYR A 453 -12.44 12.88 -6.39
CA TYR A 453 -10.98 12.85 -6.54
C TYR A 453 -10.51 13.89 -7.55
N LEU A 454 -11.10 13.93 -8.75
CA LEU A 454 -10.72 14.87 -9.79
C LEU A 454 -11.03 16.31 -9.43
N GLN A 455 -12.13 16.57 -8.72
CA GLN A 455 -12.44 17.93 -8.25
C GLN A 455 -11.38 18.47 -7.28
N ALA A 456 -10.79 17.59 -6.45
CA ALA A 456 -9.76 18.00 -5.51
C ALA A 456 -8.35 18.00 -6.13
N MET A 457 -8.03 17.06 -7.06
CA MET A 457 -6.67 16.89 -7.60
C MET A 457 -6.44 17.60 -8.93
N SER A 458 -7.46 17.83 -9.74
CA SER A 458 -7.39 18.53 -11.01
C SER A 458 -8.77 19.09 -11.37
N PRO A 459 -9.17 20.22 -10.74
CA PRO A 459 -10.49 20.79 -10.95
C PRO A 459 -10.70 21.34 -12.38
N TRP A 460 -9.64 21.60 -13.11
CA TRP A 460 -9.60 22.02 -14.52
C TRP A 460 -8.85 21.02 -15.39
N ASP A 461 -8.92 21.20 -16.72
CA ASP A 461 -8.42 20.20 -17.67
C ASP A 461 -6.89 20.14 -17.70
N TYR A 462 -6.22 21.30 -17.65
CA TYR A 462 -4.76 21.41 -17.62
C TYR A 462 -4.34 22.44 -16.55
N SER A 463 -3.27 22.12 -15.84
CA SER A 463 -2.59 23.04 -14.95
C SER A 463 -1.16 23.23 -15.46
N ILE A 464 -0.81 24.49 -15.72
CA ILE A 464 0.55 24.89 -16.11
C ILE A 464 1.11 25.68 -14.96
N ALA A 465 2.20 25.21 -14.34
CA ALA A 465 2.71 25.87 -13.17
C ALA A 465 4.24 25.93 -13.13
N ASP A 466 4.73 26.86 -12.35
CA ASP A 466 6.14 26.90 -11.97
C ASP A 466 6.58 25.58 -11.38
N GLY A 467 7.79 25.12 -11.73
CA GLY A 467 8.31 23.82 -11.29
C GLY A 467 8.31 23.61 -9.77
N SER A 468 8.38 24.70 -8.99
CA SER A 468 8.29 24.63 -7.53
C SER A 468 6.90 24.22 -7.01
N ALA A 469 5.86 24.31 -7.83
CA ALA A 469 4.52 23.83 -7.46
C ALA A 469 4.40 22.30 -7.51
N TYR A 470 5.24 21.63 -8.30
CA TYR A 470 5.20 20.17 -8.50
C TYR A 470 6.36 19.44 -7.85
N LEU A 471 7.54 20.07 -7.81
CA LEU A 471 8.76 19.47 -7.32
C LEU A 471 9.07 19.98 -5.91
N SER A 472 8.84 19.17 -4.89
CA SER A 472 9.10 19.52 -3.48
C SER A 472 10.55 19.92 -3.20
N VAL A 473 11.48 19.54 -4.07
CA VAL A 473 12.91 19.90 -4.00
C VAL A 473 13.21 21.31 -4.53
N LEU A 474 12.29 21.90 -5.30
CA LEU A 474 12.42 23.26 -5.79
C LEU A 474 11.65 24.22 -4.86
N ARG A 475 12.33 25.21 -4.28
CA ARG A 475 11.67 26.27 -3.55
C ARG A 475 11.25 27.37 -4.54
N TYR A 476 10.14 28.00 -4.22
CA TYR A 476 9.70 29.14 -5.02
C TYR A 476 10.72 30.28 -4.98
N ASN A 477 11.01 30.83 -6.13
CA ASN A 477 11.84 32.01 -6.29
C ASN A 477 11.03 33.10 -6.99
N GLU A 478 10.77 34.22 -6.30
CA GLU A 478 10.02 35.36 -6.83
C GLU A 478 10.65 35.98 -8.09
N SER A 479 11.94 35.75 -8.30
CA SER A 479 12.66 36.18 -9.51
C SER A 479 12.42 35.25 -10.70
N ASN A 480 11.80 34.10 -10.50
CA ASN A 480 11.50 33.18 -11.59
C ASN A 480 10.31 33.69 -12.40
N ARG A 481 10.54 33.93 -13.68
CA ARG A 481 9.54 34.40 -14.64
C ARG A 481 9.26 33.35 -15.71
N ALA A 482 9.11 32.10 -15.28
CA ALA A 482 8.92 30.98 -16.19
C ALA A 482 7.60 31.14 -16.99
N ILE A 483 6.53 31.60 -16.35
CA ILE A 483 5.22 31.80 -16.97
C ILE A 483 5.05 33.27 -17.28
N THR A 484 5.14 33.61 -18.56
CA THR A 484 5.04 35.02 -19.05
C THR A 484 3.63 35.35 -19.51
N GLU A 485 3.32 36.65 -19.63
CA GLU A 485 2.05 37.13 -20.19
C GLU A 485 1.88 36.72 -21.66
N GLU A 486 2.98 36.71 -22.44
CA GLU A 486 2.97 36.23 -23.83
C GLU A 486 2.51 34.75 -23.91
N MET A 487 2.86 33.94 -22.95
CA MET A 487 2.42 32.54 -22.82
C MET A 487 0.91 32.46 -22.57
N VAL A 488 0.37 33.31 -21.69
CA VAL A 488 -1.06 33.37 -21.39
C VAL A 488 -1.84 33.85 -22.63
N GLU A 489 -1.35 34.85 -23.33
CA GLU A 489 -1.95 35.33 -24.59
C GLU A 489 -1.92 34.25 -25.67
N ALA A 490 -0.80 33.53 -25.84
CA ALA A 490 -0.67 32.47 -26.82
C ALA A 490 -1.62 31.29 -26.57
N LEU A 491 -1.78 30.91 -25.29
CA LEU A 491 -2.74 29.85 -24.88
C LEU A 491 -4.20 30.34 -25.09
N SER A 492 -4.50 31.57 -24.73
CA SER A 492 -5.85 32.14 -24.85
C SER A 492 -6.26 32.33 -26.32
N ALA A 493 -5.28 32.43 -27.24
CA ALA A 493 -5.53 32.58 -28.67
C ALA A 493 -5.87 31.24 -29.36
N GLN A 494 -5.68 30.10 -28.69
CA GLN A 494 -6.01 28.80 -29.29
C GLN A 494 -7.52 28.60 -29.32
N SER A 495 -8.02 28.11 -30.47
CA SER A 495 -9.47 27.92 -30.70
C SER A 495 -10.09 26.84 -29.83
N GLU A 496 -9.27 25.92 -29.35
CA GLU A 496 -9.61 24.81 -28.47
C GLU A 496 -9.79 25.22 -27.00
N VAL A 497 -9.20 26.35 -26.63
CA VAL A 497 -9.20 26.84 -25.25
C VAL A 497 -10.48 27.62 -24.95
N SER A 498 -11.21 27.19 -23.92
CA SER A 498 -12.43 27.82 -23.44
C SER A 498 -12.19 28.88 -22.38
N SER A 499 -11.21 28.67 -21.48
CA SER A 499 -10.80 29.64 -20.46
C SER A 499 -9.35 29.42 -20.05
N VAL A 500 -8.67 30.52 -19.76
CA VAL A 500 -7.39 30.56 -19.05
C VAL A 500 -7.57 31.44 -17.83
N SER A 501 -7.17 30.95 -16.66
CA SER A 501 -7.22 31.71 -15.40
C SER A 501 -5.85 31.67 -14.75
N GLY A 502 -5.40 32.81 -14.23
CA GLY A 502 -4.08 32.96 -13.66
C GLY A 502 -4.08 33.05 -12.13
N LEU A 503 -2.98 32.62 -11.53
CA LEU A 503 -2.66 32.84 -10.14
C LEU A 503 -1.24 33.40 -10.03
N LYS A 504 -1.10 34.50 -9.26
CA LYS A 504 0.19 35.08 -8.89
C LYS A 504 0.31 35.10 -7.37
N SER A 505 1.52 35.02 -6.85
CA SER A 505 1.75 35.05 -5.40
C SER A 505 3.04 35.79 -5.03
N ARG A 506 3.05 36.38 -3.83
CA ARG A 506 4.22 37.02 -3.25
C ARG A 506 4.26 36.89 -1.74
N GLU A 507 5.44 36.60 -1.21
CA GLU A 507 5.66 36.55 0.22
C GLU A 507 6.05 37.90 0.77
N LEU A 508 5.46 38.29 1.92
CA LEU A 508 5.77 39.49 2.66
C LEU A 508 6.05 39.14 4.13
N THR A 509 6.86 39.95 4.80
CA THR A 509 6.97 39.87 6.26
C THR A 509 6.09 40.98 6.85
N LEU A 510 5.06 40.60 7.60
CA LEU A 510 4.15 41.52 8.26
C LEU A 510 4.28 41.41 9.78
N THR A 511 3.81 42.47 10.46
CA THR A 511 3.72 42.50 11.93
C THR A 511 2.27 42.31 12.35
N ALA A 512 1.99 41.31 13.13
CA ALA A 512 0.65 41.02 13.62
C ALA A 512 0.24 42.02 14.71
N PRO A 513 -1.02 42.46 14.73
CA PRO A 513 -1.58 43.13 15.89
C PRO A 513 -1.47 42.23 17.13
N ASP A 514 -1.31 42.85 18.32
CA ASP A 514 -1.16 42.08 19.57
C ASP A 514 -2.34 41.14 19.83
N SER A 515 -3.55 41.49 19.42
CA SER A 515 -4.75 40.64 19.52
C SER A 515 -4.64 39.38 18.69
N LEU A 516 -4.17 39.46 17.46
CA LEU A 516 -3.98 38.35 16.56
C LEU A 516 -2.82 37.45 17.05
N ARG A 517 -1.69 38.08 17.38
CA ARG A 517 -0.51 37.39 17.92
C ARG A 517 -0.86 36.54 19.14
N GLN A 518 -1.51 37.18 20.16
CA GLN A 518 -1.87 36.49 21.40
C GLN A 518 -2.83 35.35 21.14
N ARG A 519 -3.84 35.52 20.27
CA ARG A 519 -4.81 34.49 19.91
C ARG A 519 -4.15 33.28 19.26
N ILE A 520 -3.21 33.49 18.34
CA ILE A 520 -2.47 32.42 17.68
C ILE A 520 -1.59 31.65 18.66
N VAL A 521 -0.81 32.40 19.48
CA VAL A 521 0.09 31.79 20.48
C VAL A 521 -0.70 31.01 21.52
N ASP A 522 -1.79 31.56 22.04
CA ASP A 522 -2.65 30.88 23.00
C ASP A 522 -3.28 29.59 22.42
N TYR A 523 -3.66 29.62 21.14
CA TYR A 523 -4.23 28.46 20.48
C TYR A 523 -3.21 27.31 20.37
N TYR A 524 -2.03 27.57 19.84
CA TYR A 524 -1.03 26.51 19.64
C TYR A 524 -0.40 26.03 20.95
N ASN A 525 -0.47 26.79 22.03
CA ASN A 525 -0.04 26.37 23.37
C ASN A 525 -1.13 25.60 24.14
N GLN A 526 -2.33 25.39 23.57
CA GLN A 526 -3.36 24.54 24.20
C GLN A 526 -2.91 23.09 24.26
N PRO A 527 -3.28 22.36 25.33
CA PRO A 527 -3.00 20.93 25.40
C PRO A 527 -3.71 20.17 24.28
N TYR A 528 -2.96 19.39 23.50
CA TYR A 528 -3.51 18.41 22.58
C TYR A 528 -3.92 17.15 23.34
N ASP A 529 -3.08 16.69 24.26
CA ASP A 529 -3.35 15.60 25.20
C ASP A 529 -2.67 15.87 26.56
N ALA A 530 -2.53 14.83 27.42
CA ALA A 530 -1.91 14.96 28.74
C ALA A 530 -0.39 15.22 28.70
N THR A 531 0.26 15.08 27.53
CA THR A 531 1.73 15.08 27.39
C THR A 531 2.26 16.14 26.43
N MET A 532 1.46 16.64 25.50
CA MET A 532 1.89 17.57 24.45
C MET A 532 0.85 18.65 24.15
N THR A 533 1.33 19.77 23.60
CA THR A 533 0.52 20.88 23.09
C THR A 533 0.23 20.71 21.60
N LEU A 534 -0.68 21.53 21.05
CA LEU A 534 -0.90 21.59 19.59
C LEU A 534 0.39 21.97 18.84
N ARG A 535 1.24 22.83 19.44
CA ARG A 535 2.56 23.16 18.88
C ARG A 535 3.48 21.94 18.80
N ASP A 536 3.48 21.09 19.82
CA ASP A 536 4.32 19.88 19.83
C ASP A 536 3.92 18.88 18.74
N THR A 537 2.66 18.88 18.30
CA THR A 537 2.23 18.06 17.15
C THR A 537 2.88 18.48 15.83
N GLN A 538 3.39 19.72 15.75
CA GLN A 538 4.06 20.27 14.57
C GLN A 538 5.60 20.12 14.64
N ALA A 539 6.14 19.45 15.64
CA ALA A 539 7.59 19.29 15.83
C ALA A 539 8.32 18.59 14.65
N ALA A 540 7.57 17.88 13.78
CA ALA A 540 8.10 17.31 12.54
C ALA A 540 8.43 18.36 11.46
N TYR A 541 7.97 19.62 11.63
CA TYR A 541 8.14 20.74 10.70
C TYR A 541 8.93 21.88 11.38
N PRO A 542 10.27 21.82 11.42
CA PRO A 542 11.08 22.79 12.16
C PRO A 542 10.94 24.24 11.66
N ASP A 543 10.79 24.43 10.35
CA ASP A 543 10.62 25.76 9.74
C ASP A 543 9.28 26.39 10.15
N TRP A 544 8.23 25.57 10.27
CA TRP A 544 6.93 26.01 10.77
C TRP A 544 7.03 26.45 12.24
N CYS A 545 7.68 25.64 13.07
CA CYS A 545 7.92 26.00 14.48
C CYS A 545 8.74 27.28 14.60
N ALA A 546 9.79 27.45 13.79
CA ALA A 546 10.59 28.67 13.76
C ALA A 546 9.78 29.91 13.33
N GLY A 547 8.82 29.73 12.41
CA GLY A 547 7.89 30.80 12.00
C GLY A 547 6.96 31.22 13.14
N LEU A 548 6.40 30.25 13.88
CA LEU A 548 5.57 30.52 15.06
C LEU A 548 6.37 31.18 16.19
N ASP A 549 7.62 30.74 16.41
CA ASP A 549 8.54 31.34 17.37
C ASP A 549 8.84 32.81 17.03
N ARG A 550 9.04 33.09 15.75
CA ARG A 550 9.25 34.48 15.27
C ARG A 550 8.03 35.33 15.57
N LEU A 551 6.84 34.81 15.27
CA LEU A 551 5.60 35.52 15.61
C LEU A 551 5.50 35.77 17.13
N GLU A 552 5.76 34.77 17.95
CA GLU A 552 5.71 34.87 19.41
C GLU A 552 6.71 35.88 19.97
N GLN A 553 7.94 35.90 19.46
CA GLN A 553 9.03 36.77 20.00
C GLN A 553 8.99 38.17 19.46
N THR A 554 8.75 38.32 18.16
CA THR A 554 8.90 39.59 17.43
C THR A 554 7.58 40.18 16.95
N GLY A 555 6.49 39.43 16.97
CA GLY A 555 5.23 39.77 16.32
C GLY A 555 5.25 39.63 14.78
N GLN A 556 6.38 39.24 14.18
CA GLN A 556 6.51 39.14 12.74
C GLN A 556 6.09 37.75 12.25
N TYR A 557 5.39 37.71 11.11
CA TYR A 557 4.98 36.47 10.45
C TYR A 557 5.12 36.59 8.93
N THR A 558 5.17 35.47 8.26
CA THR A 558 5.15 35.39 6.79
C THR A 558 3.70 35.52 6.30
N ALA A 559 3.42 36.51 5.48
CA ALA A 559 2.15 36.67 4.78
C ALA A 559 2.33 36.25 3.32
N LEU A 560 1.48 35.34 2.84
CA LEU A 560 1.42 34.96 1.43
C LEU A 560 0.29 35.74 0.76
N VAL A 561 0.63 36.71 -0.07
CA VAL A 561 -0.36 37.48 -0.84
C VAL A 561 -0.60 36.76 -2.16
N ILE A 562 -1.84 36.40 -2.46
CA ILE A 562 -2.23 35.62 -3.64
C ILE A 562 -3.23 36.43 -4.44
N GLY A 563 -2.86 36.76 -5.70
CA GLY A 563 -3.76 37.31 -6.71
C GLY A 563 -4.37 36.18 -7.49
N LEU A 564 -5.69 36.14 -7.58
CA LEU A 564 -6.42 35.07 -8.28
C LEU A 564 -7.62 35.62 -9.07
N GLU A 565 -7.96 34.89 -10.15
CA GLU A 565 -9.09 35.17 -10.99
C GLU A 565 -9.80 33.92 -11.48
N GLY A 566 -10.95 34.06 -12.12
CA GLY A 566 -11.64 33.03 -12.88
C GLY A 566 -11.83 31.71 -12.11
N GLU A 567 -11.25 30.64 -12.62
CA GLU A 567 -11.41 29.30 -12.09
C GLU A 567 -10.78 29.14 -10.68
N TYR A 568 -9.71 29.86 -10.36
CA TYR A 568 -9.13 29.84 -9.02
C TYR A 568 -10.07 30.46 -7.97
N LEU A 569 -10.74 31.54 -8.30
CA LEU A 569 -11.75 32.12 -7.41
C LEU A 569 -12.96 31.19 -7.25
N ASN A 570 -13.43 30.60 -8.36
CA ASN A 570 -14.51 29.61 -8.32
C ASN A 570 -14.15 28.43 -7.44
N TYR A 571 -12.92 27.93 -7.54
CA TYR A 571 -12.41 26.84 -6.71
C TYR A 571 -12.45 27.18 -5.21
N VAL A 572 -11.96 28.36 -4.83
CA VAL A 572 -11.99 28.85 -3.43
C VAL A 572 -13.42 28.85 -2.90
N LEU A 573 -14.36 29.40 -3.66
CA LEU A 573 -15.75 29.53 -3.24
C LEU A 573 -16.49 28.19 -3.11
N GLN A 574 -16.09 27.20 -3.89
CA GLN A 574 -16.72 25.87 -3.90
C GLN A 574 -16.09 24.89 -2.90
N ASN A 575 -14.77 24.97 -2.70
CA ASN A 575 -14.02 23.94 -2.00
C ASN A 575 -13.40 24.43 -0.67
N CYS A 576 -13.25 25.74 -0.45
CA CYS A 576 -12.70 26.27 0.79
C CYS A 576 -13.83 26.76 1.71
N PRO A 577 -14.17 26.04 2.79
CA PRO A 577 -15.22 26.47 3.71
C PRO A 577 -14.87 27.79 4.39
N PHE A 578 -15.87 28.67 4.52
CA PHE A 578 -15.72 29.90 5.30
C PHE A 578 -15.69 29.56 6.79
N THR A 579 -14.68 30.04 7.48
CA THR A 579 -14.55 29.93 8.95
C THR A 579 -15.08 31.15 9.67
N SER A 580 -15.09 32.32 9.00
CA SER A 580 -15.74 33.55 9.48
C SER A 580 -16.13 34.43 8.30
N GLY A 581 -17.13 35.30 8.48
CA GLY A 581 -17.61 36.20 7.46
C GLY A 581 -18.41 35.52 6.35
N SER A 582 -18.60 36.21 5.22
CA SER A 582 -19.28 35.72 4.03
C SER A 582 -18.67 36.35 2.79
N PHE A 583 -18.81 35.69 1.64
CA PHE A 583 -18.31 36.21 0.37
C PHE A 583 -19.32 37.16 -0.26
N ASP A 584 -18.88 38.39 -0.54
CA ASP A 584 -19.56 39.35 -1.39
C ASP A 584 -18.67 39.60 -2.61
N ARG A 585 -19.15 39.21 -3.80
CA ARG A 585 -18.38 39.30 -5.05
C ARG A 585 -18.11 40.77 -5.44
N GLU A 586 -19.09 41.65 -5.28
CA GLU A 586 -18.94 43.06 -5.66
C GLU A 586 -17.90 43.76 -4.75
N LEU A 587 -17.94 43.48 -3.46
CA LEU A 587 -16.95 44.01 -2.52
C LEU A 587 -15.55 43.43 -2.79
N PHE A 588 -15.44 42.14 -3.05
CA PHE A 588 -14.15 41.50 -3.35
C PHE A 588 -13.55 42.07 -4.64
N GLU A 589 -14.33 42.13 -5.74
CA GLU A 589 -13.87 42.62 -7.03
C GLU A 589 -13.62 44.17 -7.04
N SER A 590 -14.07 44.93 -6.01
CA SER A 590 -13.68 46.33 -5.85
C SER A 590 -12.17 46.52 -5.67
N GLY A 591 -11.51 45.48 -5.14
CA GLY A 591 -10.08 45.46 -4.91
C GLY A 591 -9.63 46.20 -3.64
N ASP A 592 -10.56 46.49 -2.72
CA ASP A 592 -10.30 47.10 -1.41
C ASP A 592 -10.46 46.09 -0.27
N TYR A 593 -10.90 44.86 -0.59
CA TYR A 593 -11.15 43.78 0.34
C TYR A 593 -10.30 42.56 0.03
N VAL A 594 -10.00 41.79 1.12
CA VAL A 594 -9.25 40.54 1.05
C VAL A 594 -9.99 39.42 1.75
N LEU A 595 -9.81 38.17 1.26
CA LEU A 595 -10.10 36.99 2.05
C LEU A 595 -8.83 36.56 2.78
N ALA A 596 -8.91 36.31 4.07
CA ALA A 596 -7.79 35.73 4.82
C ALA A 596 -7.90 34.19 4.80
N ALA A 597 -6.79 33.50 4.59
CA ALA A 597 -6.74 32.03 4.63
C ALA A 597 -5.69 31.60 5.65
N GLY A 598 -6.11 30.83 6.64
CA GLY A 598 -5.24 30.30 7.70
C GLY A 598 -4.99 28.83 7.55
N ALA A 599 -3.91 28.34 8.19
CA ALA A 599 -3.58 26.93 8.20
C ALA A 599 -4.70 26.11 8.87
N TYR A 600 -5.14 25.08 8.22
CA TYR A 600 -5.97 23.92 8.56
C TYR A 600 -7.05 23.99 9.68
N HIS A 601 -7.01 24.89 10.62
CA HIS A 601 -7.89 24.85 11.79
C HIS A 601 -8.45 26.23 12.16
N GLU A 602 -9.74 26.43 11.81
CA GLU A 602 -10.65 27.17 12.69
C GLU A 602 -10.58 28.69 12.73
N GLY A 603 -10.11 29.44 11.72
CA GLY A 603 -10.18 30.90 11.71
C GLY A 603 -9.47 31.61 12.88
N VAL A 604 -8.75 30.86 13.73
CA VAL A 604 -7.98 31.40 14.87
C VAL A 604 -6.72 32.09 14.40
N SER A 605 -6.10 31.57 13.33
CA SER A 605 -4.84 32.08 12.79
C SER A 605 -5.02 33.20 11.77
N THR A 606 -6.24 33.67 11.52
CA THR A 606 -6.52 34.77 10.58
C THR A 606 -7.04 36.02 11.27
N PRO A 607 -6.85 37.23 10.70
CA PRO A 607 -7.53 38.43 11.15
C PRO A 607 -9.04 38.26 11.13
N ALA A 608 -9.77 38.97 11.98
CA ALA A 608 -11.22 38.91 12.01
C ALA A 608 -11.86 39.69 10.86
N GLU A 609 -13.11 39.34 10.53
CA GLU A 609 -13.92 40.11 9.56
C GLU A 609 -14.00 41.56 9.95
N GLY A 610 -13.78 42.49 8.99
CA GLY A 610 -13.75 43.94 9.18
C GLY A 610 -12.44 44.47 9.74
N GLU A 611 -11.47 43.63 10.14
CA GLU A 611 -10.14 44.12 10.48
C GLU A 611 -9.37 44.59 9.24
N THR A 612 -8.48 45.56 9.43
CA THR A 612 -7.65 46.13 8.36
C THR A 612 -6.26 45.47 8.37
N VAL A 613 -5.79 45.06 7.21
CA VAL A 613 -4.45 44.53 6.98
C VAL A 613 -3.73 45.40 5.94
N ALA A 614 -2.51 45.81 6.27
CA ALA A 614 -1.67 46.60 5.36
C ALA A 614 -0.80 45.63 4.51
N LEU A 615 -1.05 45.54 3.21
CA LEU A 615 -0.28 44.75 2.25
C LEU A 615 0.52 45.69 1.35
N ALA A 616 1.83 45.61 1.36
CA ALA A 616 2.75 46.46 0.62
C ALA A 616 2.46 47.99 0.77
N GLY A 617 1.98 48.40 1.96
CA GLY A 617 1.67 49.82 2.26
C GLY A 617 0.26 50.27 1.87
N THR A 618 -0.58 49.36 1.36
CA THR A 618 -2.00 49.63 1.05
C THR A 618 -2.88 48.88 2.05
N ASP A 619 -3.87 49.56 2.59
CA ASP A 619 -4.80 49.01 3.57
C ASP A 619 -5.95 48.28 2.88
N PHE A 620 -6.22 47.06 3.33
CA PHE A 620 -7.32 46.20 2.87
C PHE A 620 -8.20 45.79 4.05
N THR A 621 -9.50 45.73 3.81
CA THR A 621 -10.45 45.23 4.81
C THR A 621 -10.64 43.70 4.62
N VAL A 622 -10.57 42.94 5.69
CA VAL A 622 -10.82 41.48 5.67
C VAL A 622 -12.33 41.26 5.50
N LEU A 623 -12.71 40.66 4.39
CA LEU A 623 -14.11 40.32 4.06
C LEU A 623 -14.56 39.07 4.81
N GLY A 624 -13.66 38.14 5.01
CA GLY A 624 -13.91 36.89 5.70
C GLY A 624 -12.67 36.03 5.70
N SER A 625 -12.78 34.90 6.40
CA SER A 625 -11.71 33.90 6.46
C SER A 625 -12.17 32.60 5.88
N VAL A 626 -11.31 31.96 5.11
CA VAL A 626 -11.53 30.64 4.49
C VAL A 626 -10.52 29.64 5.02
N MET A 627 -10.89 28.36 5.00
CA MET A 627 -9.97 27.28 5.29
C MET A 627 -9.03 27.13 4.09
N HIS A 628 -7.72 27.19 4.33
CA HIS A 628 -6.72 27.15 3.27
C HIS A 628 -6.60 25.72 2.72
N ASP A 629 -6.82 25.56 1.42
CA ASP A 629 -6.48 24.35 0.70
C ASP A 629 -5.13 24.54 0.02
N ASN A 630 -4.12 23.84 0.52
CA ASN A 630 -2.73 24.01 0.10
C ASN A 630 -2.46 23.54 -1.33
N ALA A 631 -3.26 22.61 -1.88
CA ALA A 631 -2.95 21.97 -3.14
C ALA A 631 -2.87 22.95 -4.32
N TYR A 632 -3.73 23.98 -4.35
CA TYR A 632 -3.82 24.89 -5.49
C TYR A 632 -3.58 26.36 -5.16
N LEU A 633 -3.67 26.74 -3.89
CA LEU A 633 -3.57 28.15 -3.49
C LEU A 633 -2.20 28.50 -2.93
N SER A 634 -1.50 27.56 -2.28
CA SER A 634 -0.20 27.88 -1.69
C SER A 634 0.87 28.10 -2.75
N GLY A 635 0.78 27.34 -3.85
CA GLY A 635 1.74 27.44 -4.93
C GLY A 635 3.20 27.38 -4.47
N SER A 636 3.49 27.09 -3.20
CA SER A 636 4.84 27.12 -2.65
C SER A 636 5.05 26.03 -1.62
N ASN A 637 6.03 25.18 -1.86
CA ASN A 637 6.52 24.25 -0.85
C ASN A 637 7.10 24.94 0.39
N SER A 638 7.42 26.25 0.29
CA SER A 638 7.88 27.02 1.45
C SER A 638 6.75 27.32 2.44
N THR A 639 5.49 27.40 2.01
CA THR A 639 4.35 27.67 2.89
C THR A 639 3.88 26.47 3.67
N GLU A 640 4.07 25.26 3.18
CA GLU A 640 3.85 24.04 3.96
C GLU A 640 4.89 23.87 5.07
N ALA A 641 6.09 24.42 4.85
CA ALA A 641 7.20 24.31 5.79
C ALA A 641 7.27 25.44 6.81
N ALA A 642 6.62 26.61 6.55
CA ALA A 642 6.70 27.77 7.43
C ALA A 642 5.32 28.23 7.90
N PHE A 643 5.21 28.68 9.16
CA PHE A 643 3.99 29.31 9.64
C PHE A 643 3.70 30.59 8.84
N SER A 644 2.56 30.63 8.14
CA SER A 644 2.15 31.76 7.28
C SER A 644 0.65 31.99 7.33
N ILE A 645 0.23 33.19 6.95
CA ILE A 645 -1.18 33.56 6.74
C ILE A 645 -1.30 33.99 5.28
N ALA A 646 -2.23 33.42 4.53
CA ALA A 646 -2.48 33.82 3.17
C ALA A 646 -3.58 34.88 3.07
N TYR A 647 -3.43 35.81 2.10
CA TYR A 647 -4.37 36.85 1.78
C TYR A 647 -4.72 36.80 0.31
N LEU A 648 -5.98 36.51 0.00
CA LEU A 648 -6.47 36.35 -1.36
C LEU A 648 -7.04 37.65 -1.87
N LEU A 649 -6.61 38.10 -3.02
CA LEU A 649 -6.99 39.34 -3.71
C LEU A 649 -7.49 39.03 -5.12
N PRO A 650 -8.35 39.90 -5.71
CA PRO A 650 -8.50 39.89 -7.16
C PRO A 650 -7.16 40.10 -7.85
N LEU A 651 -6.92 39.42 -8.98
CA LEU A 651 -5.65 39.49 -9.70
C LEU A 651 -5.30 40.96 -10.08
N GLU A 652 -6.29 41.77 -10.50
CA GLU A 652 -6.08 43.17 -10.81
C GLU A 652 -5.62 44.02 -9.60
N ALA A 653 -6.12 43.72 -8.40
CA ALA A 653 -5.67 44.36 -7.18
C ALA A 653 -4.24 43.94 -6.81
N PHE A 654 -3.92 42.66 -7.01
CA PHE A 654 -2.57 42.16 -6.82
C PHE A 654 -1.57 42.82 -7.78
N ASP A 655 -1.89 42.94 -9.06
CA ASP A 655 -1.02 43.54 -10.09
C ASP A 655 -0.79 45.03 -9.84
N ARG A 656 -1.74 45.73 -9.20
CA ARG A 656 -1.52 47.13 -8.72
C ARG A 656 -0.44 47.19 -7.62
N LEU A 657 -0.35 46.16 -6.75
CA LEU A 657 0.66 46.11 -5.68
C LEU A 657 2.00 45.63 -6.23
N PHE A 658 1.99 44.65 -7.13
CA PHE A 658 3.18 43.94 -7.61
C PHE A 658 3.18 43.82 -9.16
N PRO A 659 3.37 44.95 -9.89
CA PRO A 659 3.22 44.99 -11.34
C PRO A 659 4.22 44.13 -12.10
N ASP A 660 5.35 43.80 -11.47
CA ASP A 660 6.41 42.99 -12.10
C ASP A 660 6.32 41.48 -11.74
N GLN A 661 5.30 41.05 -11.01
CA GLN A 661 5.19 39.66 -10.60
C GLN A 661 4.70 38.76 -11.72
N ALA A 662 5.44 37.66 -12.02
CA ALA A 662 5.03 36.68 -13.01
C ALA A 662 3.91 35.78 -12.47
N TYR A 663 3.19 35.13 -13.41
CA TYR A 663 2.25 34.07 -13.06
C TYR A 663 2.99 32.88 -12.40
N ARG A 664 2.33 32.31 -11.43
CA ARG A 664 2.80 31.12 -10.76
C ARG A 664 2.15 29.85 -11.30
N GLN A 665 0.85 29.95 -11.57
CA GLN A 665 0.05 28.85 -12.10
C GLN A 665 -1.01 29.40 -13.05
N LEU A 666 -1.36 28.58 -14.04
CA LEU A 666 -2.46 28.78 -14.95
C LEU A 666 -3.40 27.58 -14.90
N ALA A 667 -4.69 27.84 -14.80
CA ALA A 667 -5.75 26.87 -14.99
C ALA A 667 -6.30 27.03 -16.42
N VAL A 668 -6.27 25.97 -17.21
CA VAL A 668 -6.72 25.97 -18.61
C VAL A 668 -7.83 24.96 -18.78
N ASN A 669 -8.98 25.39 -19.28
CA ASN A 669 -10.07 24.53 -19.69
C ASN A 669 -10.22 24.57 -21.22
N ILE A 670 -10.60 23.45 -21.80
CA ILE A 670 -10.73 23.29 -23.24
C ILE A 670 -12.14 22.85 -23.65
N ASP A 671 -12.43 22.96 -24.96
CA ASP A 671 -13.53 22.21 -25.54
C ASP A 671 -13.11 20.75 -25.74
N HIS A 672 -13.70 19.85 -24.94
CA HIS A 672 -13.38 18.41 -24.98
C HIS A 672 -13.57 17.76 -26.36
N SER A 673 -14.36 18.37 -27.25
CA SER A 673 -14.50 17.90 -28.65
C SER A 673 -13.22 18.08 -29.47
N GLN A 674 -12.30 18.93 -29.01
CA GLN A 674 -11.03 19.28 -29.69
C GLN A 674 -9.80 18.86 -28.85
N GLN A 675 -9.97 18.00 -27.87
CA GLN A 675 -8.91 17.59 -26.94
C GLN A 675 -7.67 17.03 -27.66
N GLU A 676 -7.86 16.21 -28.73
CA GLU A 676 -6.76 15.60 -29.48
C GLU A 676 -5.88 16.66 -30.18
N SER A 677 -6.51 17.68 -30.79
CA SER A 677 -5.80 18.81 -31.40
C SER A 677 -5.01 19.63 -30.38
N PHE A 678 -5.61 19.89 -29.19
CA PHE A 678 -4.92 20.63 -28.16
C PHE A 678 -3.74 19.84 -27.55
N GLU A 679 -3.86 18.52 -27.42
CA GLU A 679 -2.76 17.66 -26.94
C GLU A 679 -1.58 17.65 -27.93
N GLU A 680 -1.83 17.66 -29.23
CA GLU A 680 -0.76 17.80 -30.25
C GLU A 680 -0.05 19.14 -30.10
N TYR A 681 -0.80 20.23 -29.98
CA TYR A 681 -0.26 21.57 -29.76
C TYR A 681 0.56 21.61 -28.46
N LEU A 682 0.02 21.07 -27.36
CA LEU A 682 0.66 21.09 -26.05
C LEU A 682 1.96 20.29 -26.04
N THR A 683 1.99 19.14 -26.73
CA THR A 683 3.18 18.29 -26.85
C THR A 683 4.31 19.00 -27.62
N GLU A 684 3.99 19.72 -28.70
CA GLU A 684 4.97 20.53 -29.41
C GLU A 684 5.45 21.71 -28.57
N TYR A 685 4.52 22.31 -27.83
CA TYR A 685 4.81 23.42 -26.93
C TYR A 685 5.73 23.00 -25.76
N GLU A 686 5.51 21.84 -25.15
CA GLU A 686 6.33 21.26 -24.06
C GLU A 686 7.81 21.10 -24.49
N GLN A 687 8.08 20.72 -25.75
CA GLN A 687 9.44 20.55 -26.25
C GLN A 687 10.25 21.86 -26.29
N GLY A 688 9.56 23.00 -26.32
CA GLY A 688 10.15 24.33 -26.29
C GLY A 688 10.24 24.95 -24.88
N LEU A 689 9.62 24.33 -23.87
CA LEU A 689 9.56 24.87 -22.52
C LEU A 689 10.85 24.61 -21.73
N ASN A 690 11.13 25.57 -20.85
CA ASN A 690 12.18 25.44 -19.88
C ASN A 690 11.77 24.42 -18.78
N PHE A 691 12.69 23.66 -18.23
CA PHE A 691 12.50 22.71 -17.11
C PHE A 691 11.80 23.33 -15.89
N GLY A 692 11.82 24.67 -15.75
CA GLY A 692 11.14 25.39 -14.67
C GLY A 692 9.61 25.42 -14.78
N ILE A 693 9.00 24.80 -15.81
CA ILE A 693 7.53 24.78 -15.99
C ILE A 693 7.07 23.33 -16.06
N GLY A 694 6.06 22.99 -15.27
CA GLY A 694 5.38 21.70 -15.31
C GLY A 694 3.96 21.85 -15.88
N ILE A 695 3.56 20.91 -16.72
CA ILE A 695 2.20 20.80 -17.25
C ILE A 695 1.58 19.52 -16.68
N THR A 696 0.44 19.67 -16.04
CA THR A 696 -0.32 18.55 -15.50
C THR A 696 -1.65 18.43 -16.20
N ARG A 697 -2.01 17.21 -16.57
CA ARG A 697 -3.23 16.88 -17.31
C ARG A 697 -4.25 16.21 -16.40
N ARG A 698 -5.50 16.62 -16.46
CA ARG A 698 -6.59 15.94 -15.74
C ARG A 698 -6.69 14.46 -16.09
N SER A 699 -6.41 14.11 -17.34
CA SER A 699 -6.38 12.73 -17.84
C SER A 699 -5.33 11.86 -17.13
N GLU A 700 -4.19 12.43 -16.72
CA GLU A 700 -3.17 11.73 -15.94
C GLU A 700 -3.67 11.38 -14.53
N TYR A 701 -4.34 12.34 -13.88
CA TYR A 701 -4.99 12.08 -12.59
C TYR A 701 -6.09 11.04 -12.68
N GLN A 702 -6.87 11.04 -13.77
CA GLN A 702 -7.89 10.03 -14.01
C GLN A 702 -7.27 8.63 -14.17
N GLN A 703 -6.21 8.49 -14.96
CA GLN A 703 -5.48 7.22 -15.09
C GLN A 703 -4.87 6.77 -13.76
N ASN A 704 -4.27 7.69 -13.03
CA ASN A 704 -3.68 7.42 -11.71
C ASN A 704 -4.75 7.02 -10.69
N PHE A 705 -5.94 7.63 -10.73
CA PHE A 705 -7.06 7.25 -9.88
C PHE A 705 -7.52 5.82 -10.14
N GLU A 706 -7.74 5.46 -11.43
CA GLU A 706 -8.13 4.10 -11.79
C GLU A 706 -7.09 3.06 -11.38
N ALA A 707 -5.80 3.36 -11.61
CA ALA A 707 -4.71 2.49 -11.19
C ALA A 707 -4.65 2.35 -9.67
N SER A 708 -4.74 3.45 -8.94
CA SER A 708 -4.68 3.47 -7.47
C SER A 708 -5.87 2.76 -6.85
N ARG A 709 -7.10 2.99 -7.36
CA ARG A 709 -8.33 2.34 -6.94
C ARG A 709 -8.25 0.82 -7.14
N LEU A 710 -7.76 0.37 -8.29
CA LEU A 710 -7.59 -1.05 -8.58
C LEU A 710 -6.50 -1.67 -7.68
N ASN A 711 -5.37 -1.00 -7.55
CA ASN A 711 -4.25 -1.47 -6.74
C ASN A 711 -4.59 -1.59 -5.26
N ALA A 712 -5.45 -0.71 -4.74
CA ALA A 712 -5.91 -0.75 -3.35
C ALA A 712 -6.70 -2.02 -3.02
N VAL A 713 -7.46 -2.60 -3.96
CA VAL A 713 -8.33 -3.77 -3.71
C VAL A 713 -7.79 -5.07 -4.31
N LEU A 714 -6.87 -5.00 -5.26
CA LEU A 714 -6.40 -6.15 -6.05
C LEU A 714 -5.84 -7.31 -5.20
N PRO A 715 -5.01 -7.08 -4.16
CA PRO A 715 -4.46 -8.15 -3.34
C PRO A 715 -5.55 -8.97 -2.65
N GLU A 716 -6.51 -8.28 -2.03
CA GLU A 716 -7.61 -8.91 -1.29
C GLU A 716 -8.62 -9.59 -2.21
N VAL A 717 -8.87 -9.03 -3.41
CA VAL A 717 -9.71 -9.70 -4.43
C VAL A 717 -9.09 -11.03 -4.83
N ILE A 718 -7.78 -11.10 -5.03
CA ILE A 718 -7.10 -12.36 -5.39
C ILE A 718 -7.19 -13.36 -4.25
N ILE A 719 -6.96 -12.93 -3.00
CA ILE A 719 -7.16 -13.77 -1.82
C ILE A 719 -8.61 -14.28 -1.79
N GLY A 720 -9.58 -13.41 -1.99
CA GLY A 720 -11.01 -13.74 -2.03
C GLY A 720 -11.36 -14.76 -3.12
N LEU A 721 -10.81 -14.62 -4.34
CA LEU A 721 -11.01 -15.57 -5.44
C LEU A 721 -10.41 -16.93 -5.14
N VAL A 722 -9.20 -17.00 -4.57
CA VAL A 722 -8.59 -18.28 -4.17
C VAL A 722 -9.38 -18.92 -3.02
N LEU A 723 -9.82 -18.15 -2.03
CA LEU A 723 -10.69 -18.63 -0.95
C LEU A 723 -12.04 -19.12 -1.49
N LEU A 724 -12.62 -18.44 -2.47
CA LEU A 724 -13.83 -18.91 -3.17
C LEU A 724 -13.57 -20.24 -3.86
N GLY A 725 -12.45 -20.38 -4.57
CA GLY A 725 -12.05 -21.65 -5.18
C GLY A 725 -11.94 -22.79 -4.15
N ILE A 726 -11.31 -22.52 -3.01
CA ILE A 726 -11.22 -23.47 -1.88
C ILE A 726 -12.62 -23.81 -1.35
N ALA A 727 -13.49 -22.85 -1.17
CA ALA A 727 -14.85 -23.05 -0.68
C ALA A 727 -15.71 -23.87 -1.67
N LEU A 728 -15.57 -23.59 -2.97
CA LEU A 728 -16.24 -24.36 -4.03
C LEU A 728 -15.71 -25.80 -4.10
N ILE A 729 -14.41 -26.03 -3.95
CA ILE A 729 -13.83 -27.39 -3.85
C ILE A 729 -14.40 -28.11 -2.63
N ASN A 730 -14.52 -27.46 -1.47
CA ASN A 730 -15.17 -28.02 -0.28
C ASN A 730 -16.63 -28.39 -0.55
N PHE A 731 -17.37 -27.52 -1.23
CA PHE A 731 -18.76 -27.78 -1.59
C PHE A 731 -18.88 -28.97 -2.55
N VAL A 732 -18.07 -29.02 -3.60
CA VAL A 732 -17.99 -30.17 -4.53
C VAL A 732 -17.66 -31.45 -3.79
N ASN A 733 -16.62 -31.43 -2.94
CA ASN A 733 -16.24 -32.61 -2.14
C ASN A 733 -17.38 -33.12 -1.27
N MET A 734 -18.15 -32.23 -0.62
CA MET A 734 -19.33 -32.58 0.15
C MET A 734 -20.38 -33.31 -0.72
N LEU A 735 -20.67 -32.78 -1.92
CA LEU A 735 -21.64 -33.37 -2.85
C LEU A 735 -21.18 -34.74 -3.37
N VAL A 736 -19.89 -34.88 -3.76
CA VAL A 736 -19.29 -36.15 -4.23
C VAL A 736 -19.40 -37.22 -3.16
N VAL A 737 -18.94 -36.93 -1.95
CA VAL A 737 -18.95 -37.87 -0.83
C VAL A 737 -20.37 -38.29 -0.48
N LYS A 738 -21.31 -37.37 -0.45
CA LYS A 738 -22.72 -37.63 -0.18
C LYS A 738 -23.30 -38.60 -1.24
N THR A 739 -22.99 -38.39 -2.52
CA THR A 739 -23.53 -39.22 -3.60
C THR A 739 -22.87 -40.59 -3.63
N VAL A 740 -21.54 -40.66 -3.52
CA VAL A 740 -20.78 -41.92 -3.59
C VAL A 740 -21.05 -42.84 -2.38
N SER A 741 -21.21 -42.27 -1.16
CA SER A 741 -21.48 -43.08 0.05
C SER A 741 -22.86 -43.73 0.04
N ARG A 742 -23.77 -43.33 -0.84
CA ARG A 742 -25.14 -43.86 -0.96
C ARG A 742 -25.32 -44.88 -2.11
N LYS A 743 -24.21 -45.43 -2.62
CA LYS A 743 -24.24 -46.41 -3.74
C LYS A 743 -25.17 -47.57 -3.46
N GLY A 744 -25.13 -48.16 -2.27
CA GLY A 744 -26.01 -49.25 -1.83
C GLY A 744 -27.49 -48.81 -1.71
N GLU A 745 -27.78 -47.59 -1.14
CA GLU A 745 -29.14 -47.06 -1.07
C GLU A 745 -29.75 -46.92 -2.49
N PHE A 746 -28.99 -46.45 -3.47
CA PHE A 746 -29.45 -46.34 -4.87
C PHE A 746 -29.75 -47.69 -5.51
N ALA A 747 -28.94 -48.71 -5.23
CA ALA A 747 -29.17 -50.05 -5.69
C ALA A 747 -30.48 -50.65 -5.10
N VAL A 748 -30.78 -50.36 -3.81
CA VAL A 748 -32.07 -50.73 -3.17
C VAL A 748 -33.23 -49.97 -3.82
N TYR A 749 -33.13 -48.68 -4.11
CA TYR A 749 -34.19 -47.95 -4.80
C TYR A 749 -34.47 -48.49 -6.20
N GLU A 750 -33.45 -48.81 -6.98
CA GLU A 750 -33.58 -49.43 -8.29
C GLU A 750 -34.23 -50.83 -8.19
N SER A 751 -33.86 -51.64 -7.16
CA SER A 751 -34.46 -52.98 -6.93
C SER A 751 -35.94 -52.91 -6.52
N LEU A 752 -36.34 -51.75 -5.87
CA LEU A 752 -37.75 -51.44 -5.55
C LEU A 752 -38.54 -50.85 -6.71
N GLY A 753 -37.94 -50.76 -7.92
CA GLY A 753 -38.62 -50.26 -9.12
C GLY A 753 -38.45 -48.79 -9.47
N MET A 754 -37.53 -48.04 -8.77
CA MET A 754 -37.25 -46.69 -9.13
C MET A 754 -36.50 -46.61 -10.45
N THR A 755 -37.02 -45.82 -11.39
CA THR A 755 -36.37 -45.63 -12.70
C THR A 755 -35.12 -44.72 -12.59
N ARG A 756 -34.21 -44.83 -13.52
CA ARG A 756 -33.02 -43.99 -13.63
C ARG A 756 -33.38 -42.49 -13.79
N ALA A 757 -34.52 -42.19 -14.44
CA ALA A 757 -35.01 -40.82 -14.58
C ALA A 757 -35.47 -40.25 -13.21
N GLN A 758 -36.19 -41.03 -12.42
CA GLN A 758 -36.59 -40.65 -11.07
C GLN A 758 -35.41 -40.50 -10.14
N LEU A 759 -34.36 -41.31 -10.26
CA LEU A 759 -33.11 -41.20 -9.51
C LEU A 759 -32.34 -39.90 -9.87
N ARG A 760 -32.33 -39.53 -11.18
CA ARG A 760 -31.76 -38.22 -11.60
C ARG A 760 -32.58 -37.07 -11.06
N GLN A 761 -33.89 -37.11 -11.09
CA GLN A 761 -34.76 -36.09 -10.51
C GLN A 761 -34.54 -35.98 -9.00
N LEU A 762 -34.37 -37.08 -8.28
CA LEU A 762 -34.06 -37.06 -6.86
C LEU A 762 -32.72 -36.32 -6.58
N MET A 763 -31.68 -36.61 -7.40
CA MET A 763 -30.34 -35.97 -7.26
C MET A 763 -30.42 -34.47 -7.55
N LEU A 764 -31.18 -34.06 -8.56
CA LEU A 764 -31.40 -32.63 -8.86
C LEU A 764 -32.17 -31.93 -7.75
N LEU A 765 -33.20 -32.55 -7.20
CA LEU A 765 -33.95 -32.00 -6.06
C LEU A 765 -33.06 -31.88 -4.81
N GLU A 766 -32.28 -32.91 -4.51
CA GLU A 766 -31.33 -32.86 -3.38
C GLU A 766 -30.28 -31.80 -3.57
N GLY A 767 -29.68 -31.66 -4.78
CA GLY A 767 -28.73 -30.62 -5.11
C GLY A 767 -29.34 -29.23 -5.00
N GLY A 768 -30.53 -29.01 -5.57
CA GLY A 768 -31.25 -27.75 -5.47
C GLY A 768 -31.59 -27.34 -4.03
N LEU A 769 -32.03 -28.30 -3.20
CA LEU A 769 -32.25 -28.05 -1.76
C LEU A 769 -30.98 -27.66 -1.01
N HIS A 770 -29.82 -28.24 -1.37
CA HIS A 770 -28.51 -27.84 -0.78
C HIS A 770 -28.15 -26.43 -1.22
N ALA A 771 -28.28 -26.09 -2.51
CA ALA A 771 -28.04 -24.74 -2.99
C ALA A 771 -28.99 -23.72 -2.34
N ALA A 772 -30.29 -24.06 -2.19
CA ALA A 772 -31.26 -23.20 -1.50
C ALA A 772 -30.91 -23.00 -0.01
N ALA A 773 -30.49 -24.06 0.68
CA ALA A 773 -30.03 -23.96 2.07
C ALA A 773 -28.75 -23.12 2.22
N MET A 774 -27.83 -23.22 1.26
CA MET A 774 -26.65 -22.33 1.20
C MET A 774 -27.07 -20.89 0.96
N ALA A 775 -27.91 -20.62 -0.03
CA ALA A 775 -28.41 -19.28 -0.32
C ALA A 775 -29.16 -18.64 0.88
N LEU A 776 -29.93 -19.44 1.62
CA LEU A 776 -30.63 -18.99 2.84
C LEU A 776 -29.67 -18.51 3.94
N VAL A 777 -28.41 -18.97 3.95
CA VAL A 777 -27.38 -18.52 4.90
C VAL A 777 -26.57 -17.39 4.30
N LEU A 778 -26.13 -17.53 3.05
CA LEU A 778 -25.25 -16.57 2.39
C LEU A 778 -25.92 -15.20 2.22
N ILE A 779 -27.13 -15.18 1.67
CA ILE A 779 -27.81 -13.92 1.33
C ILE A 779 -28.00 -13.04 2.57
N PRO A 780 -28.69 -13.47 3.65
CA PRO A 780 -28.94 -12.57 4.77
C PRO A 780 -27.66 -12.19 5.53
N LEU A 781 -26.69 -13.10 5.67
CA LEU A 781 -25.49 -12.79 6.43
C LEU A 781 -24.53 -11.87 5.65
N THR A 782 -24.43 -12.02 4.33
CA THR A 782 -23.63 -11.09 3.50
C THR A 782 -24.30 -9.71 3.50
N LEU A 783 -25.62 -9.62 3.25
CA LEU A 783 -26.33 -8.35 3.26
C LEU A 783 -26.28 -7.66 4.64
N LEU A 784 -26.37 -8.43 5.73
CA LEU A 784 -26.23 -7.89 7.08
C LEU A 784 -24.82 -7.30 7.31
N PHE A 785 -23.79 -7.99 6.85
CA PHE A 785 -22.42 -7.50 6.91
C PHE A 785 -22.26 -6.21 6.09
N ASP A 786 -22.77 -6.20 4.86
CA ASP A 786 -22.67 -5.05 3.96
C ASP A 786 -23.37 -3.80 4.50
N LEU A 787 -24.51 -3.97 5.18
CA LEU A 787 -25.31 -2.86 5.70
C LEU A 787 -24.85 -2.37 7.08
N LEU A 788 -24.29 -3.24 7.94
CA LEU A 788 -23.95 -2.88 9.32
C LEU A 788 -22.44 -2.63 9.51
N VAL A 789 -21.59 -3.35 8.78
CA VAL A 789 -20.13 -3.30 9.00
C VAL A 789 -19.44 -2.41 7.96
N MET A 790 -19.83 -2.54 6.68
CA MET A 790 -19.14 -1.82 5.60
C MET A 790 -19.23 -0.29 5.67
N PRO A 791 -20.33 0.34 6.10
CA PRO A 791 -20.36 1.81 6.25
C PRO A 791 -19.26 2.30 7.20
N GLY A 792 -19.19 1.72 8.40
CA GLY A 792 -18.14 2.07 9.36
C GLY A 792 -16.73 1.67 8.91
N ALA A 793 -16.57 0.60 8.13
CA ALA A 793 -15.28 0.21 7.57
C ALA A 793 -14.78 1.22 6.51
N VAL A 794 -15.69 1.68 5.63
CA VAL A 794 -15.36 2.70 4.61
C VAL A 794 -15.02 4.03 5.29
N GLU A 795 -15.79 4.43 6.30
CA GLU A 795 -15.53 5.63 7.09
C GLU A 795 -14.18 5.56 7.83
N ALA A 796 -13.84 4.39 8.39
CA ALA A 796 -12.57 4.18 9.10
C ALA A 796 -11.32 4.24 8.21
N ILE A 797 -11.44 4.02 6.88
CA ILE A 797 -10.35 4.20 5.92
C ILE A 797 -9.98 5.69 5.80
N SER A 798 -10.87 6.61 6.20
CA SER A 798 -10.66 8.06 6.19
C SER A 798 -10.17 8.64 4.85
N SER A 799 -10.47 8.00 3.74
CA SER A 799 -10.13 8.55 2.44
C SER A 799 -11.17 9.60 2.06
N TRP A 800 -10.72 10.83 1.85
CA TRP A 800 -11.57 11.98 1.51
C TRP A 800 -12.37 11.81 0.20
N CYS A 801 -11.96 10.89 -0.69
CA CYS A 801 -12.67 10.57 -1.94
C CYS A 801 -13.52 9.30 -1.85
N MET A 802 -13.77 8.75 -0.66
CA MET A 802 -14.61 7.56 -0.48
C MET A 802 -16.00 7.92 0.06
N VAL A 803 -17.03 7.42 -0.64
CA VAL A 803 -18.43 7.51 -0.17
C VAL A 803 -19.03 6.11 -0.24
N TYR A 804 -19.50 5.60 0.90
CA TYR A 804 -20.08 4.27 0.96
C TYR A 804 -21.18 4.09 -0.11
N THR A 805 -21.00 3.06 -0.93
CA THR A 805 -21.93 2.70 -2.00
C THR A 805 -22.27 1.22 -1.88
N PHE A 806 -23.55 0.93 -1.59
CA PHE A 806 -24.01 -0.44 -1.45
C PHE A 806 -24.01 -1.19 -2.77
N SER A 807 -23.48 -2.43 -2.77
CA SER A 807 -23.64 -3.38 -3.88
C SER A 807 -23.40 -4.80 -3.41
N ALA A 808 -24.21 -5.73 -3.88
CA ALA A 808 -24.06 -7.16 -3.62
C ALA A 808 -23.74 -7.96 -4.90
N ALA A 809 -23.05 -7.34 -5.87
CA ALA A 809 -22.77 -7.96 -7.18
C ALA A 809 -22.00 -9.28 -7.08
N PRO A 810 -20.91 -9.43 -6.29
CA PRO A 810 -20.20 -10.70 -6.13
C PRO A 810 -21.08 -11.81 -5.54
N LEU A 811 -21.96 -11.48 -4.57
CA LEU A 811 -22.91 -12.45 -4.03
C LEU A 811 -23.80 -13.03 -5.14
N TRP A 812 -24.38 -12.14 -5.97
CA TRP A 812 -25.26 -12.55 -7.08
C TRP A 812 -24.49 -13.30 -8.18
N ALA A 813 -23.21 -13.04 -8.38
CA ALA A 813 -22.37 -13.78 -9.33
C ALA A 813 -22.03 -15.20 -8.84
N VAL A 814 -21.86 -15.40 -7.54
CA VAL A 814 -21.47 -16.70 -6.96
C VAL A 814 -22.69 -17.66 -6.86
N LEU A 815 -23.89 -17.16 -6.59
CA LEU A 815 -25.08 -18.02 -6.43
C LEU A 815 -25.40 -18.92 -7.63
N PRO A 816 -25.37 -18.45 -8.89
CA PRO A 816 -25.53 -19.32 -10.06
C PRO A 816 -24.45 -20.40 -10.18
N VAL A 817 -23.21 -20.10 -9.80
CA VAL A 817 -22.11 -21.07 -9.80
C VAL A 817 -22.37 -22.20 -8.79
N VAL A 818 -22.81 -21.85 -7.58
CA VAL A 818 -23.20 -22.82 -6.54
C VAL A 818 -24.37 -23.68 -7.01
N LEU A 819 -25.37 -23.09 -7.64
CA LEU A 819 -26.53 -23.83 -8.18
C LEU A 819 -26.12 -24.78 -9.32
N ALA A 820 -25.27 -24.32 -10.23
CA ALA A 820 -24.74 -25.14 -11.31
C ALA A 820 -23.94 -26.37 -10.78
N LEU A 821 -23.06 -26.14 -9.82
CA LEU A 821 -22.30 -27.23 -9.17
C LEU A 821 -23.22 -28.18 -8.41
N ALA A 822 -24.25 -27.67 -7.71
CA ALA A 822 -25.22 -28.47 -7.00
C ALA A 822 -26.07 -29.37 -7.91
N ALA A 823 -26.25 -28.98 -9.18
CA ALA A 823 -26.92 -29.79 -10.20
C ALA A 823 -25.96 -30.76 -10.90
N LEU A 824 -24.83 -30.28 -11.38
CA LEU A 824 -23.91 -31.03 -12.23
C LEU A 824 -23.14 -32.13 -11.47
N VAL A 825 -22.62 -31.81 -10.27
CA VAL A 825 -21.75 -32.74 -9.53
C VAL A 825 -22.49 -34.02 -9.12
N PRO A 826 -23.71 -33.99 -8.52
CA PRO A 826 -24.44 -35.20 -8.19
C PRO A 826 -24.83 -36.03 -9.42
N LEU A 827 -25.15 -35.38 -10.55
CA LEU A 827 -25.48 -36.07 -11.80
C LEU A 827 -24.26 -36.82 -12.38
N LEU A 828 -23.09 -36.16 -12.40
CA LEU A 828 -21.85 -36.81 -12.84
C LEU A 828 -21.49 -37.98 -11.91
N CYS A 829 -21.57 -37.81 -10.62
CA CYS A 829 -21.31 -38.87 -9.65
C CYS A 829 -22.30 -40.02 -9.81
N LEU A 830 -23.57 -39.75 -10.05
CA LEU A 830 -24.59 -40.76 -10.27
C LEU A 830 -24.28 -41.63 -11.51
N HIS A 831 -23.80 -41.02 -12.60
CA HIS A 831 -23.41 -41.75 -13.80
C HIS A 831 -22.29 -42.77 -13.50
N PHE A 832 -21.32 -42.45 -12.66
CA PHE A 832 -20.25 -43.37 -12.25
C PHE A 832 -20.73 -44.40 -11.23
N VAL A 833 -21.58 -44.01 -10.29
CA VAL A 833 -22.09 -44.90 -9.21
C VAL A 833 -23.07 -45.95 -9.75
N THR A 834 -23.82 -45.62 -10.81
CA THR A 834 -24.78 -46.55 -11.45
C THR A 834 -24.18 -47.47 -12.51
N ARG A 835 -22.87 -47.40 -12.77
CA ARG A 835 -22.16 -48.37 -13.62
C ARG A 835 -22.08 -49.74 -12.95
N GLY A 836 -22.39 -50.80 -13.65
CA GLY A 836 -22.45 -52.20 -13.16
C GLY A 836 -23.88 -52.66 -12.87
N THR A 837 -24.01 -53.98 -12.62
CA THR A 837 -25.30 -54.63 -12.35
C THR A 837 -25.79 -54.28 -10.92
N ILE A 838 -27.11 -54.33 -10.69
CA ILE A 838 -27.67 -54.09 -9.37
C ILE A 838 -27.09 -55.07 -8.33
N GLN A 839 -26.92 -56.34 -8.75
CA GLN A 839 -26.34 -57.37 -7.89
C GLN A 839 -24.88 -57.08 -7.47
N GLU A 840 -24.03 -56.64 -8.40
CA GLU A 840 -22.64 -56.24 -8.09
C GLU A 840 -22.59 -55.01 -7.14
N ARG A 841 -23.57 -54.13 -7.23
CA ARG A 841 -23.64 -52.93 -6.38
C ARG A 841 -24.16 -53.19 -4.98
N LEU A 842 -25.00 -54.25 -4.79
CA LEU A 842 -25.48 -54.74 -3.50
C LEU A 842 -24.48 -55.68 -2.81
N CYS A 843 -23.73 -56.50 -3.59
CA CYS A 843 -22.77 -57.48 -3.03
C CYS A 843 -21.35 -56.91 -2.80
N ARG A 844 -20.99 -55.74 -3.39
CA ARG A 844 -19.70 -55.04 -3.14
C ARG A 844 -19.80 -54.06 -1.97
N GLU A 845 -20.17 -54.53 -0.79
CA GLU A 845 -19.92 -53.86 0.49
C GLU A 845 -18.61 -54.39 1.13
N GLU A 846 -17.68 -54.88 0.33
CA GLU A 846 -16.33 -55.21 0.78
C GLU A 846 -15.28 -54.20 0.28
#